data_19d22dae3c66797151a62a2b05c4ff64
#
_entry.id   19d22dae3c66797151a62a2b05c4ff64
#
_cell.length_a   1.000
_cell.length_b   1.000
_cell.length_c   1.000
_cell.angle_alpha   90.00
_cell.angle_beta   90.00
_cell.angle_gamma   90.00
#
_symmetry.space_group_name_H-M   'P 1'
#
loop_
_entity.id
_entity.type
_entity.pdbx_description
1 polymer ?
#
loop_
_entity_poly.entity_id
_entity_poly.type
_entity_poly.pdbx_seq_one_letter_code
_entity_poly.pdbx_strand_id
1 'polypeptide(L)'
;MASNQLYILPEDVQVLPVEALPEQALAKFEYEADDFIITYTHARNTSKIIDASSASLLQEFRKPKSLPEGVLTYALLNNLDAQKILEGSYTFLTRLRSEGFLVSYDDTFGKERQFFKAGDRFKDYEIVSKLEGVADTEIYKIKKNGQLYALKLLKTSKKTPQLLANFHNEIDILKALDDVINPSLTEHGEYETDHYLIMEWVDGETCLQAAEQYQNLHDQSNVLALLDISSRILNAYRHLHSQGIIHSDVHPANIIVSGSGELKIIDFGLSRMVSKDQNPVRGGLGFFFEPEYAQSVLDSRPAPPSTFAGEQYALGALLYQIFTGKQYLNFSYDKKTLFTQIVNEAPVPFENLDIIINPDIEKTIFKALAKQKEDRFENIEDFYSAMMKVQESFPDRSAEDKKMSVQIFRDSILKDYGFAGHFLKTGLQMAPKSSVNFGAAGIAYMFLRGALVNSNPVTLALADVWSDRAASYIHDPESGFYSKDMDLTPSIIGLSSIYHTPSGVDLVQALVSQASGDYGSYYNGVRNFLMHASQPCENLDLTLGKSAALIGCSLILENMPSYDKFIKNDLLVFGKGMMEEIWSIVDSYAAIGEKNPINYRGIAHGWAGILYATLKWCRISGQDLPFNFFTRVEQLVHLGIEENGNVRWEISNNEPVSWTGWCHGSAGYTFLWTSLFQFTSDAYYLELAKKTAGHFLDAAPAGMNGSLCCGRSGECYALLSVYNATKDSLYLNEAKRIAKQMLPHIYSGQMRNHSLYKGNIGAAVLFEELDRPEFARMPLFE
;
A
#
# COMPACT_ATOMS: atom_id res chain seq x y z
N MET A 1 17.56 42.00 -34.08
CA MET A 1 17.76 40.95 -35.07
C MET A 1 17.94 39.64 -34.34
N ALA A 2 16.86 38.91 -34.14
CA ALA A 2 16.88 37.53 -33.65
C ALA A 2 15.89 36.79 -34.56
N SER A 3 16.33 36.37 -35.72
CA SER A 3 15.42 36.11 -36.83
C SER A 3 15.40 34.69 -37.37
N ASN A 4 16.08 33.74 -36.77
CA ASN A 4 16.05 32.34 -37.27
C ASN A 4 15.68 31.29 -36.22
N GLN A 5 15.11 31.69 -35.08
CA GLN A 5 14.65 30.71 -34.11
C GLN A 5 13.34 30.10 -34.55
N LEU A 6 13.33 28.79 -34.72
CA LEU A 6 12.14 28.03 -35.06
C LEU A 6 11.35 27.67 -33.80
N TYR A 7 10.04 27.71 -33.93
CA TYR A 7 9.11 27.36 -32.86
C TYR A 7 8.18 26.25 -33.30
N ILE A 8 7.70 25.47 -32.38
CA ILE A 8 6.74 24.40 -32.58
C ILE A 8 5.67 24.40 -31.46
N LEU A 9 4.47 24.03 -31.84
CA LEU A 9 3.41 23.69 -30.90
C LEU A 9 3.57 22.22 -30.51
N PRO A 10 3.95 21.89 -29.24
CA PRO A 10 4.20 20.52 -28.80
C PRO A 10 3.01 19.60 -29.04
N GLU A 11 3.27 18.29 -29.17
CA GLU A 11 2.21 17.29 -29.39
C GLU A 11 1.26 17.14 -28.19
N ASP A 12 1.77 17.39 -26.98
CA ASP A 12 1.01 17.38 -25.73
C ASP A 12 0.16 18.65 -25.53
N VAL A 13 0.28 19.66 -26.40
CA VAL A 13 -0.60 20.84 -26.44
C VAL A 13 -1.76 20.56 -27.38
N GLN A 14 -2.96 20.53 -26.85
CA GLN A 14 -4.20 20.39 -27.62
C GLN A 14 -4.87 21.73 -27.84
N VAL A 15 -5.40 21.94 -29.04
CA VAL A 15 -6.26 23.05 -29.40
C VAL A 15 -7.57 22.45 -29.89
N LEU A 16 -8.61 22.56 -29.09
CA LEU A 16 -9.91 21.93 -29.29
C LEU A 16 -11.01 22.99 -29.34
N PRO A 17 -12.08 22.81 -30.14
CA PRO A 17 -13.27 23.63 -30.05
C PRO A 17 -13.82 23.57 -28.61
N VAL A 18 -14.25 24.69 -28.06
CA VAL A 18 -14.81 24.74 -26.70
C VAL A 18 -16.03 23.82 -26.58
N GLU A 19 -16.84 23.70 -27.65
CA GLU A 19 -17.99 22.80 -27.70
C GLU A 19 -17.63 21.29 -27.56
N ALA A 20 -16.37 20.92 -27.77
CA ALA A 20 -15.90 19.54 -27.57
C ALA A 20 -15.68 19.16 -26.10
N LEU A 21 -15.82 20.13 -25.17
CA LEU A 21 -15.69 19.89 -23.74
C LEU A 21 -17.00 19.31 -23.17
N PRO A 22 -16.90 18.49 -22.07
CA PRO A 22 -18.09 18.06 -21.34
C PRO A 22 -18.93 19.25 -20.83
N GLU A 23 -20.26 19.10 -20.79
CA GLU A 23 -21.18 20.16 -20.33
C GLU A 23 -20.82 20.75 -18.97
N GLN A 24 -20.32 19.93 -18.05
CA GLN A 24 -19.85 20.38 -16.73
C GLN A 24 -18.62 21.27 -16.78
N ALA A 25 -17.79 21.15 -17.81
CA ALA A 25 -16.65 22.04 -18.05
C ALA A 25 -17.09 23.32 -18.75
N LEU A 26 -18.03 23.24 -19.71
CA LEU A 26 -18.58 24.37 -20.43
C LEU A 26 -19.22 25.42 -19.51
N ALA A 27 -19.94 24.97 -18.49
CA ALA A 27 -20.57 25.85 -17.49
C ALA A 27 -19.59 26.70 -16.68
N LYS A 28 -18.29 26.47 -16.80
CA LYS A 28 -17.22 27.13 -16.03
C LYS A 28 -16.41 28.15 -16.82
N PHE A 29 -16.69 28.31 -18.11
CA PHE A 29 -16.03 29.27 -18.98
C PHE A 29 -17.03 30.29 -19.55
N GLU A 30 -16.61 31.55 -19.66
CA GLU A 30 -17.25 32.50 -20.57
C GLU A 30 -16.62 32.29 -21.95
N TYR A 31 -17.40 31.94 -22.95
CA TYR A 31 -16.94 31.64 -24.31
C TYR A 31 -17.99 32.03 -25.36
N GLU A 32 -17.51 32.25 -26.58
CA GLU A 32 -18.36 32.43 -27.76
C GLU A 32 -18.44 31.10 -28.55
N ALA A 33 -19.47 30.92 -29.36
CA ALA A 33 -19.75 29.64 -30.02
C ALA A 33 -18.61 29.10 -30.91
N ASP A 34 -17.72 29.98 -31.40
CA ASP A 34 -16.60 29.61 -32.29
C ASP A 34 -15.24 29.60 -31.53
N ASP A 35 -15.22 29.70 -30.21
CA ASP A 35 -13.97 29.71 -29.44
C ASP A 35 -13.32 28.32 -29.33
N PHE A 36 -12.03 28.34 -29.13
CA PHE A 36 -11.19 27.17 -28.89
C PHE A 36 -10.53 27.23 -27.51
N ILE A 37 -10.22 26.08 -26.98
CA ILE A 37 -9.39 25.94 -25.78
C ILE A 37 -8.01 25.41 -26.17
N ILE A 38 -6.96 26.08 -25.69
CA ILE A 38 -5.61 25.58 -25.72
C ILE A 38 -5.25 25.02 -24.34
N THR A 39 -4.81 23.78 -24.30
CA THR A 39 -4.53 23.06 -23.05
C THR A 39 -3.39 22.07 -23.23
N TYR A 40 -2.72 21.74 -22.13
CA TYR A 40 -1.81 20.61 -22.09
C TYR A 40 -2.54 19.34 -21.66
N THR A 41 -2.21 18.23 -22.27
CA THR A 41 -2.81 16.94 -21.92
C THR A 41 -2.42 16.47 -20.50
N HIS A 42 -1.25 16.88 -20.00
CA HIS A 42 -0.66 16.36 -18.74
C HIS A 42 0.11 17.43 -17.93
N ALA A 43 -0.26 18.69 -17.98
CA ALA A 43 0.46 19.73 -17.26
C ALA A 43 -0.40 20.51 -16.26
N ARG A 44 0.26 21.03 -15.21
CA ARG A 44 -0.32 21.90 -14.17
C ARG A 44 -0.69 23.32 -14.69
N ASN A 45 -0.56 23.58 -16.00
CA ASN A 45 -0.83 24.86 -16.59
C ASN A 45 -2.32 25.06 -16.89
N THR A 46 -2.82 26.25 -16.61
CA THR A 46 -4.21 26.62 -16.86
C THR A 46 -4.52 26.59 -18.36
N SER A 47 -5.62 25.95 -18.71
CA SER A 47 -6.21 26.02 -20.04
C SER A 47 -6.64 27.47 -20.35
N LYS A 48 -6.61 27.85 -21.63
CA LYS A 48 -7.02 29.20 -22.08
C LYS A 48 -7.99 29.12 -23.21
N ILE A 49 -8.96 30.01 -23.21
CA ILE A 49 -9.84 30.24 -24.35
C ILE A 49 -9.12 31.18 -25.33
N ILE A 50 -9.19 30.87 -26.60
CA ILE A 50 -8.66 31.62 -27.71
C ILE A 50 -9.70 31.63 -28.83
N ASP A 51 -9.74 32.71 -29.60
CA ASP A 51 -10.63 32.82 -30.74
C ASP A 51 -10.22 31.89 -31.89
N ALA A 52 -11.15 31.61 -32.79
CA ALA A 52 -10.95 30.73 -33.95
C ALA A 52 -9.77 31.15 -34.84
N SER A 53 -9.51 32.45 -34.99
CA SER A 53 -8.41 32.95 -35.80
C SER A 53 -7.05 32.66 -35.14
N SER A 54 -6.97 32.82 -33.83
CA SER A 54 -5.79 32.47 -33.02
C SER A 54 -5.54 30.95 -33.03
N ALA A 55 -6.60 30.14 -32.93
CA ALA A 55 -6.49 28.69 -33.03
C ALA A 55 -5.99 28.23 -34.38
N SER A 56 -6.49 28.80 -35.46
CA SER A 56 -6.06 28.53 -36.84
C SER A 56 -4.61 28.96 -37.10
N LEU A 57 -4.19 30.13 -36.60
CA LEU A 57 -2.80 30.56 -36.64
C LEU A 57 -1.85 29.59 -35.95
N LEU A 58 -2.26 29.06 -34.78
CA LEU A 58 -1.42 28.11 -34.03
C LEU A 58 -1.22 26.76 -34.74
N GLN A 59 -2.14 26.32 -35.58
CA GLN A 59 -1.98 25.09 -36.37
C GLN A 59 -0.77 25.18 -37.32
N GLU A 60 -0.36 26.40 -37.75
CA GLU A 60 0.82 26.59 -38.57
C GLU A 60 2.11 26.22 -37.88
N PHE A 61 2.11 26.19 -36.54
CA PHE A 61 3.25 25.81 -35.72
C PHE A 61 3.23 24.31 -35.31
N ARG A 62 2.35 23.48 -35.88
CA ARG A 62 2.49 22.01 -35.79
C ARG A 62 3.74 21.48 -36.52
N LYS A 63 4.31 22.30 -37.37
CA LYS A 63 5.63 22.07 -37.97
C LYS A 63 6.56 23.22 -37.56
N PRO A 64 7.87 22.95 -37.38
CA PRO A 64 8.81 23.99 -36.98
C PRO A 64 8.83 25.17 -37.97
N LYS A 65 8.53 26.36 -37.47
CA LYS A 65 8.54 27.61 -38.21
C LYS A 65 9.02 28.76 -37.34
N SER A 66 9.67 29.75 -37.96
CA SER A 66 9.88 31.02 -37.24
C SER A 66 8.55 31.76 -37.07
N LEU A 67 8.45 32.67 -36.08
CA LEU A 67 7.22 33.42 -35.87
C LEU A 67 6.79 34.17 -37.14
N PRO A 68 7.68 34.87 -37.86
CA PRO A 68 7.31 35.49 -39.14
C PRO A 68 6.82 34.50 -40.21
N GLU A 69 7.45 33.32 -40.34
CA GLU A 69 7.02 32.31 -41.32
C GLU A 69 5.64 31.73 -41.00
N GLY A 70 5.36 31.42 -39.74
CA GLY A 70 4.03 30.94 -39.30
C GLY A 70 2.94 31.94 -39.61
N VAL A 71 3.17 33.22 -39.29
CA VAL A 71 2.22 34.32 -39.57
C VAL A 71 2.07 34.55 -41.09
N LEU A 72 3.18 34.54 -41.86
CA LEU A 72 3.13 34.69 -43.32
C LEU A 72 2.34 33.56 -43.96
N THR A 73 2.59 32.32 -43.53
CA THR A 73 1.86 31.15 -44.09
C THR A 73 0.36 31.26 -43.79
N TYR A 74 0.00 31.60 -42.55
CA TYR A 74 -1.40 31.82 -42.16
C TYR A 74 -2.07 32.92 -42.99
N ALA A 75 -1.39 34.08 -43.14
CA ALA A 75 -1.93 35.20 -43.88
C ALA A 75 -2.14 34.87 -45.38
N LEU A 76 -1.20 34.15 -46.00
CA LEU A 76 -1.31 33.71 -47.37
C LEU A 76 -2.48 32.73 -47.58
N LEU A 77 -2.62 31.75 -46.69
CA LEU A 77 -3.71 30.74 -46.76
C LEU A 77 -5.09 31.38 -46.61
N ASN A 78 -5.20 32.47 -45.89
CA ASN A 78 -6.47 33.13 -45.58
C ASN A 78 -6.70 34.43 -46.37
N ASN A 79 -5.81 34.77 -47.35
CA ASN A 79 -5.86 36.02 -48.12
C ASN A 79 -5.87 37.30 -47.23
N LEU A 80 -5.06 37.31 -46.16
CA LEU A 80 -4.96 38.43 -45.21
C LEU A 80 -3.65 39.20 -45.42
N ASP A 81 -3.61 40.42 -44.92
CA ASP A 81 -2.41 41.26 -44.87
C ASP A 81 -1.45 40.76 -43.78
N ALA A 82 -0.33 40.17 -44.21
CA ALA A 82 0.65 39.54 -43.31
C ALA A 82 1.26 40.52 -42.30
N GLN A 83 1.45 41.81 -42.69
CA GLN A 83 2.00 42.81 -41.79
C GLN A 83 1.01 43.14 -40.66
N LYS A 84 -0.26 43.29 -40.99
CA LYS A 84 -1.31 43.58 -40.00
C LYS A 84 -1.52 42.39 -39.04
N ILE A 85 -1.46 41.14 -39.58
CA ILE A 85 -1.57 39.94 -38.77
C ILE A 85 -0.37 39.82 -37.81
N LEU A 86 0.85 40.08 -38.31
CA LEU A 86 2.05 40.01 -37.47
C LEU A 86 1.99 41.06 -36.33
N GLU A 87 1.61 42.28 -36.62
CA GLU A 87 1.46 43.34 -35.60
C GLU A 87 0.38 42.99 -34.56
N GLY A 88 -0.76 42.41 -35.00
CA GLY A 88 -1.86 42.03 -34.11
C GLY A 88 -1.58 40.77 -33.27
N SER A 89 -0.88 39.77 -33.84
CA SER A 89 -0.64 38.50 -33.19
C SER A 89 0.68 38.41 -32.41
N TYR A 90 1.60 39.35 -32.59
CA TYR A 90 2.94 39.30 -32.01
C TYR A 90 2.91 39.19 -30.46
N THR A 91 2.08 40.01 -29.82
CA THR A 91 1.91 39.97 -28.38
C THR A 91 1.32 38.64 -27.88
N PHE A 92 0.35 38.11 -28.60
CA PHE A 92 -0.27 36.83 -28.34
C PHE A 92 0.75 35.65 -28.45
N LEU A 93 1.48 35.57 -29.59
CA LEU A 93 2.50 34.54 -29.82
C LEU A 93 3.65 34.63 -28.80
N THR A 94 4.06 35.85 -28.42
CA THR A 94 5.08 36.09 -27.42
C THR A 94 4.61 35.63 -26.03
N ARG A 95 3.34 35.87 -25.72
CA ARG A 95 2.72 35.40 -24.48
C ARG A 95 2.64 33.89 -24.43
N LEU A 96 2.18 33.21 -25.50
CA LEU A 96 2.15 31.75 -25.57
C LEU A 96 3.55 31.13 -25.44
N ARG A 97 4.58 31.81 -25.95
CA ARG A 97 5.97 31.42 -25.77
C ARG A 97 6.41 31.50 -24.31
N SER A 98 6.10 32.62 -23.65
CA SER A 98 6.46 32.82 -22.23
C SER A 98 5.70 31.84 -21.30
N GLU A 99 4.55 31.35 -21.73
CA GLU A 99 3.70 30.40 -21.01
C GLU A 99 3.99 28.94 -21.41
N GLY A 100 4.92 28.73 -22.36
CA GLY A 100 5.37 27.39 -22.76
C GLY A 100 4.50 26.70 -23.81
N PHE A 101 3.35 27.25 -24.22
CA PHE A 101 2.51 26.64 -25.27
C PHE A 101 3.17 26.63 -26.65
N LEU A 102 4.07 27.56 -26.92
CA LEU A 102 4.88 27.62 -28.14
C LEU A 102 6.36 27.56 -27.72
N VAL A 103 7.06 26.49 -28.07
CA VAL A 103 8.43 26.22 -27.63
C VAL A 103 9.44 26.31 -28.75
N SER A 104 10.71 26.62 -28.43
CA SER A 104 11.78 26.64 -29.41
C SER A 104 12.06 25.22 -29.94
N TYR A 105 12.08 25.04 -31.23
CA TYR A 105 12.36 23.76 -31.87
C TYR A 105 13.78 23.26 -31.56
N ASP A 106 14.77 24.15 -31.56
CA ASP A 106 16.18 23.81 -31.33
C ASP A 106 16.43 23.34 -29.86
N ASP A 107 15.69 23.91 -28.92
CA ASP A 107 15.78 23.54 -27.50
C ASP A 107 15.04 22.24 -27.20
N THR A 108 14.00 21.92 -27.98
CA THR A 108 13.11 20.78 -27.70
C THR A 108 13.52 19.52 -28.45
N PHE A 109 14.08 19.63 -29.64
CA PHE A 109 14.33 18.48 -30.53
C PHE A 109 15.82 18.24 -30.87
N GLY A 110 16.72 19.05 -30.36
CA GLY A 110 18.16 18.96 -30.67
C GLY A 110 18.88 17.75 -30.09
N LYS A 111 18.35 17.12 -29.04
CA LYS A 111 18.83 15.87 -28.41
C LYS A 111 17.68 15.23 -27.64
N GLU A 112 16.71 14.63 -28.30
CA GLU A 112 15.79 13.74 -27.59
C GLU A 112 16.57 12.56 -27.00
N ARG A 113 16.76 12.56 -25.69
CA ARG A 113 17.15 11.37 -24.98
C ARG A 113 16.02 10.35 -25.12
N GLN A 114 16.34 9.13 -25.57
CA GLN A 114 15.37 8.05 -25.56
C GLN A 114 14.93 7.83 -24.10
N PHE A 115 13.62 7.88 -23.86
CA PHE A 115 13.05 7.53 -22.57
C PHE A 115 13.47 6.10 -22.19
N PHE A 116 13.74 5.85 -20.90
CA PHE A 116 13.92 4.49 -20.42
C PHE A 116 12.62 3.70 -20.61
N LYS A 117 12.77 2.48 -21.11
CA LYS A 117 11.67 1.52 -21.27
C LYS A 117 11.79 0.46 -20.20
N ALA A 118 10.68 -0.25 -19.93
CA ALA A 118 10.72 -1.42 -19.07
C ALA A 118 11.80 -2.42 -19.54
N GLY A 119 12.65 -2.84 -18.61
CA GLY A 119 13.81 -3.71 -18.87
C GLY A 119 15.13 -2.96 -19.15
N ASP A 120 15.11 -1.64 -19.38
CA ASP A 120 16.34 -0.85 -19.47
C ASP A 120 17.03 -0.76 -18.10
N ARG A 121 18.31 -0.36 -18.11
CA ARG A 121 19.06 -0.14 -16.87
C ARG A 121 19.41 1.33 -16.65
N PHE A 122 19.14 1.78 -15.43
CA PHE A 122 19.67 3.03 -14.90
C PHE A 122 20.66 2.69 -13.80
N LYS A 123 21.96 2.85 -14.04
CA LYS A 123 23.05 2.36 -13.16
C LYS A 123 22.84 0.86 -12.85
N ASP A 124 22.72 0.50 -11.57
CA ASP A 124 22.50 -0.86 -11.10
C ASP A 124 21.01 -1.24 -10.97
N TYR A 125 20.11 -0.34 -11.33
CA TYR A 125 18.66 -0.52 -11.21
C TYR A 125 18.07 -0.91 -12.57
N GLU A 126 17.09 -1.80 -12.54
CA GLU A 126 16.24 -2.15 -13.68
C GLU A 126 15.01 -1.24 -13.71
N ILE A 127 14.68 -0.69 -14.87
CA ILE A 127 13.45 0.08 -15.05
C ILE A 127 12.27 -0.89 -15.14
N VAL A 128 11.32 -0.77 -14.22
CA VAL A 128 10.10 -1.59 -14.20
C VAL A 128 9.02 -0.94 -15.06
N SER A 129 8.76 0.35 -14.84
CA SER A 129 7.78 1.11 -15.61
C SER A 129 8.07 2.60 -15.51
N LYS A 130 7.61 3.36 -16.52
CA LYS A 130 7.53 4.82 -16.45
C LYS A 130 6.17 5.20 -15.88
N LEU A 131 6.15 6.10 -14.91
CA LEU A 131 4.93 6.77 -14.47
C LEU A 131 4.67 7.98 -15.38
N GLU A 132 3.42 8.39 -15.53
CA GLU A 132 3.09 9.64 -16.21
C GLU A 132 3.71 10.81 -15.45
N GLY A 133 4.81 11.33 -15.96
CA GLY A 133 5.57 12.41 -15.33
C GLY A 133 4.95 13.78 -15.60
N VAL A 134 5.20 14.73 -14.69
CA VAL A 134 4.94 16.16 -14.92
C VAL A 134 5.89 16.68 -15.99
N ALA A 135 5.52 17.77 -16.65
CA ALA A 135 6.27 18.34 -17.80
C ALA A 135 7.78 18.54 -17.59
N ASP A 136 8.22 18.69 -16.33
CA ASP A 136 9.59 19.06 -15.97
C ASP A 136 10.43 17.89 -15.43
N THR A 137 9.79 16.83 -14.94
CA THR A 137 10.45 15.66 -14.35
C THR A 137 9.88 14.35 -14.90
N GLU A 138 10.73 13.33 -14.97
CA GLU A 138 10.32 11.97 -15.28
C GLU A 138 10.39 11.12 -14.01
N ILE A 139 9.37 10.31 -13.80
CA ILE A 139 9.32 9.41 -12.66
C ILE A 139 9.23 7.97 -13.17
N TYR A 140 10.11 7.12 -12.64
CA TYR A 140 10.16 5.70 -12.98
C TYR A 140 10.07 4.85 -11.73
N LYS A 141 9.37 3.74 -11.84
CA LYS A 141 9.46 2.64 -10.91
C LYS A 141 10.67 1.81 -11.30
N ILE A 142 11.61 1.62 -10.39
CA ILE A 142 12.86 0.90 -10.64
C ILE A 142 13.05 -0.20 -9.59
N LYS A 143 13.87 -1.21 -9.90
CA LYS A 143 14.11 -2.36 -9.05
C LYS A 143 15.59 -2.66 -8.91
N LYS A 144 16.05 -2.96 -7.69
CA LYS A 144 17.40 -3.45 -7.40
C LYS A 144 17.33 -4.52 -6.32
N ASN A 145 17.92 -5.69 -6.56
CA ASN A 145 17.93 -6.82 -5.61
C ASN A 145 16.53 -7.22 -5.10
N GLY A 146 15.50 -7.12 -5.95
CA GLY A 146 14.13 -7.45 -5.56
C GLY A 146 13.36 -6.29 -4.92
N GLN A 147 14.02 -5.25 -4.44
CA GLN A 147 13.39 -4.08 -3.81
C GLN A 147 13.03 -3.01 -4.85
N LEU A 148 11.89 -2.35 -4.65
CA LEU A 148 11.37 -1.30 -5.52
C LEU A 148 11.76 0.08 -5.02
N TYR A 149 12.01 0.99 -5.96
CA TYR A 149 12.36 2.40 -5.70
C TYR A 149 11.66 3.30 -6.71
N ALA A 150 11.53 4.59 -6.37
CA ALA A 150 11.15 5.65 -7.28
C ALA A 150 12.39 6.40 -7.74
N LEU A 151 12.59 6.49 -9.05
CA LEU A 151 13.61 7.33 -9.68
C LEU A 151 12.94 8.58 -10.23
N LYS A 152 13.34 9.76 -9.78
CA LYS A 152 12.91 11.07 -10.30
C LYS A 152 14.07 11.71 -11.05
N LEU A 153 13.87 12.02 -12.33
CA LEU A 153 14.85 12.64 -13.21
C LEU A 153 14.41 14.05 -13.59
N LEU A 154 15.27 15.04 -13.39
CA LEU A 154 15.05 16.40 -13.87
C LEU A 154 15.59 16.55 -15.28
N LYS A 155 14.72 16.83 -16.26
CA LYS A 155 15.06 16.95 -17.69
C LYS A 155 16.02 18.11 -17.96
N THR A 156 17.12 17.82 -18.63
CA THR A 156 18.15 18.82 -18.99
C THR A 156 17.61 19.92 -19.90
N SER A 157 16.73 19.57 -20.85
CA SER A 157 16.14 20.51 -21.81
C SER A 157 15.24 21.57 -21.16
N LYS A 158 14.82 21.34 -19.90
CA LYS A 158 13.91 22.24 -19.16
C LYS A 158 14.56 22.83 -17.89
N LYS A 159 15.88 22.74 -17.73
CA LYS A 159 16.59 23.30 -16.57
C LYS A 159 16.47 24.82 -16.51
N THR A 160 15.46 25.31 -15.82
CA THR A 160 15.50 26.67 -15.30
C THR A 160 16.22 26.70 -13.95
N PRO A 161 16.89 27.82 -13.57
CA PRO A 161 17.49 27.92 -12.23
C PRO A 161 16.53 27.57 -11.11
N GLN A 162 15.25 27.87 -11.30
CA GLN A 162 14.19 27.61 -10.33
C GLN A 162 13.89 26.12 -10.17
N LEU A 163 13.74 25.39 -11.28
CA LEU A 163 13.46 23.95 -11.24
C LEU A 163 14.61 23.17 -10.59
N LEU A 164 15.85 23.59 -10.90
CA LEU A 164 17.03 23.03 -10.27
C LEU A 164 17.07 23.33 -8.77
N ALA A 165 16.72 24.55 -8.36
CA ALA A 165 16.64 24.91 -6.96
C ALA A 165 15.55 24.09 -6.21
N ASN A 166 14.38 23.89 -6.80
CA ASN A 166 13.33 23.06 -6.23
C ASN A 166 13.77 21.60 -6.10
N PHE A 167 14.46 21.06 -7.11
CA PHE A 167 14.97 19.70 -7.08
C PHE A 167 16.02 19.48 -5.96
N HIS A 168 16.93 20.43 -5.78
CA HIS A 168 17.88 20.39 -4.68
C HIS A 168 17.21 20.60 -3.32
N ASN A 169 16.19 21.46 -3.25
CA ASN A 169 15.42 21.65 -2.04
C ASN A 169 14.73 20.34 -1.59
N GLU A 170 14.16 19.57 -2.53
CA GLU A 170 13.57 18.27 -2.23
C GLU A 170 14.60 17.31 -1.61
N ILE A 171 15.80 17.24 -2.17
CA ILE A 171 16.90 16.42 -1.65
C ILE A 171 17.28 16.87 -0.22
N ASP A 172 17.39 18.18 0.00
CA ASP A 172 17.75 18.74 1.30
C ASP A 172 16.69 18.46 2.37
N ILE A 173 15.41 18.57 2.00
CA ILE A 173 14.29 18.26 2.90
C ILE A 173 14.27 16.76 3.23
N LEU A 174 14.35 15.89 2.21
CA LEU A 174 14.37 14.44 2.43
C LEU A 174 15.54 13.98 3.31
N LYS A 175 16.70 14.65 3.24
CA LYS A 175 17.83 14.39 4.15
C LYS A 175 17.60 14.85 5.58
N ALA A 176 16.74 15.84 5.77
CA ALA A 176 16.47 16.41 7.09
C ALA A 176 15.34 15.71 7.83
N LEU A 177 14.49 14.98 7.11
CA LEU A 177 13.35 14.22 7.64
C LEU A 177 13.81 12.86 8.20
N ASP A 178 13.00 12.29 9.08
CA ASP A 178 13.27 11.04 9.81
C ASP A 178 12.71 9.77 9.15
N ASP A 179 12.26 9.86 7.90
CA ASP A 179 11.67 8.78 7.09
C ASP A 179 10.36 8.17 7.65
N VAL A 180 9.76 8.77 8.68
CA VAL A 180 8.50 8.26 9.27
C VAL A 180 7.31 8.54 8.34
N ILE A 181 7.18 9.79 7.89
CA ILE A 181 6.04 10.26 7.08
C ILE A 181 6.40 10.55 5.63
N ASN A 182 7.63 10.34 5.24
CA ASN A 182 8.17 10.59 3.90
C ASN A 182 8.88 9.34 3.36
N PRO A 183 9.06 9.19 2.04
CA PRO A 183 9.90 8.16 1.49
C PRO A 183 11.37 8.40 1.89
N SER A 184 12.09 7.35 2.25
CA SER A 184 13.52 7.43 2.53
C SER A 184 14.32 7.74 1.27
N LEU A 185 15.28 8.69 1.38
CA LEU A 185 16.18 9.02 0.28
C LEU A 185 17.31 7.97 0.21
N THR A 186 17.38 7.25 -0.91
CA THR A 186 18.38 6.20 -1.12
C THR A 186 19.64 6.75 -1.80
N GLU A 187 19.48 7.50 -2.90
CA GLU A 187 20.59 7.98 -3.71
C GLU A 187 20.20 9.25 -4.47
N HIS A 188 21.15 10.14 -4.72
CA HIS A 188 20.96 11.31 -5.59
C HIS A 188 22.26 11.69 -6.28
N GLY A 189 22.19 12.41 -7.37
CA GLY A 189 23.38 12.89 -8.10
C GLY A 189 23.09 13.38 -9.51
N GLU A 190 24.10 13.27 -10.36
CA GLU A 190 24.02 13.56 -11.79
C GLU A 190 24.26 12.26 -12.57
N TYR A 191 23.49 12.07 -13.62
CA TYR A 191 23.64 10.98 -14.58
C TYR A 191 23.67 11.60 -16.00
N GLU A 192 24.82 11.48 -16.67
CA GLU A 192 25.12 12.22 -17.91
C GLU A 192 25.00 13.74 -17.65
N THR A 193 23.88 14.36 -18.07
CA THR A 193 23.61 15.78 -17.88
C THR A 193 22.40 16.05 -17.01
N ASP A 194 21.69 15.00 -16.58
CA ASP A 194 20.44 15.11 -15.81
C ASP A 194 20.70 14.92 -14.33
N HIS A 195 19.98 15.66 -13.49
CA HIS A 195 19.96 15.41 -12.07
C HIS A 195 18.94 14.33 -11.74
N TYR A 196 19.28 13.44 -10.80
CA TYR A 196 18.38 12.39 -10.35
C TYR A 196 18.32 12.28 -8.82
N LEU A 197 17.22 11.76 -8.33
CA LEU A 197 17.10 11.24 -6.99
C LEU A 197 16.38 9.89 -7.03
N ILE A 198 16.80 8.98 -6.15
CA ILE A 198 16.21 7.67 -5.94
C ILE A 198 15.74 7.62 -4.49
N MET A 199 14.50 7.25 -4.31
CA MET A 199 13.86 7.14 -3.00
C MET A 199 13.04 5.86 -2.89
N GLU A 200 12.61 5.54 -1.69
CA GLU A 200 11.68 4.47 -1.42
C GLU A 200 10.48 4.52 -2.37
N TRP A 201 10.09 3.35 -2.91
CA TRP A 201 8.83 3.22 -3.62
C TRP A 201 7.70 3.11 -2.59
N VAL A 202 6.82 4.09 -2.56
CA VAL A 202 5.61 4.06 -1.73
C VAL A 202 4.49 3.39 -2.51
N ASP A 203 4.10 2.19 -2.08
CA ASP A 203 3.01 1.44 -2.71
C ASP A 203 1.68 1.82 -2.06
N GLY A 204 0.70 2.25 -2.85
CA GLY A 204 -0.59 2.70 -2.32
C GLY A 204 -1.37 3.54 -3.32
N GLU A 205 -2.46 4.10 -2.82
CA GLU A 205 -3.37 4.98 -3.55
C GLU A 205 -3.28 6.41 -3.00
N THR A 206 -3.67 7.40 -3.78
CA THR A 206 -3.79 8.75 -3.26
C THR A 206 -4.84 8.82 -2.15
N CYS A 207 -4.70 9.75 -1.21
CA CYS A 207 -5.65 9.86 -0.10
C CYS A 207 -7.10 10.09 -0.56
N LEU A 208 -7.33 10.69 -1.72
CA LEU A 208 -8.66 10.87 -2.28
C LEU A 208 -9.21 9.58 -2.87
N GLN A 209 -8.40 8.79 -3.59
CA GLN A 209 -8.79 7.46 -4.07
C GLN A 209 -9.13 6.54 -2.89
N ALA A 210 -8.30 6.55 -1.84
CA ALA A 210 -8.57 5.81 -0.62
C ALA A 210 -9.89 6.23 0.07
N ALA A 211 -10.27 7.50 -0.02
CA ALA A 211 -11.52 8.04 0.53
C ALA A 211 -12.76 7.76 -0.34
N GLU A 212 -12.58 7.55 -1.65
CA GLU A 212 -13.67 7.47 -2.62
C GLU A 212 -14.69 6.36 -2.31
N GLN A 213 -14.23 5.24 -1.77
CA GLN A 213 -15.10 4.12 -1.39
C GLN A 213 -16.01 4.43 -0.18
N TYR A 214 -15.74 5.48 0.58
CA TYR A 214 -16.48 5.87 1.80
C TYR A 214 -17.42 7.06 1.59
N GLN A 215 -17.71 7.45 0.36
CA GLN A 215 -18.52 8.61 0.01
C GLN A 215 -20.02 8.43 0.35
N ASN A 216 -20.48 7.24 0.69
CA ASN A 216 -21.83 7.04 1.22
C ASN A 216 -21.89 7.43 2.71
N LEU A 217 -22.09 8.71 2.99
CA LEU A 217 -22.06 9.28 4.34
C LEU A 217 -23.32 8.98 5.19
N HIS A 218 -24.35 8.32 4.64
CA HIS A 218 -25.44 7.77 5.43
C HIS A 218 -25.00 6.57 6.28
N ASP A 219 -23.90 5.93 5.92
CA ASP A 219 -23.27 4.88 6.74
C ASP A 219 -22.25 5.50 7.70
N GLN A 220 -22.54 5.41 8.99
CA GLN A 220 -21.66 5.93 10.05
C GLN A 220 -20.26 5.31 10.01
N SER A 221 -20.12 4.06 9.55
CA SER A 221 -18.82 3.41 9.40
C SER A 221 -17.96 4.10 8.34
N ASN A 222 -18.57 4.60 7.26
CA ASN A 222 -17.87 5.37 6.24
C ASN A 222 -17.42 6.74 6.79
N VAL A 223 -18.26 7.40 7.56
CA VAL A 223 -17.90 8.67 8.23
C VAL A 223 -16.70 8.47 9.17
N LEU A 224 -16.69 7.38 9.95
CA LEU A 224 -15.57 7.04 10.83
C LEU A 224 -14.28 6.71 10.05
N ALA A 225 -14.40 6.03 8.91
CA ALA A 225 -13.26 5.76 8.03
C ALA A 225 -12.66 7.05 7.44
N LEU A 226 -13.50 8.00 7.00
CA LEU A 226 -13.04 9.30 6.54
C LEU A 226 -12.42 10.15 7.66
N LEU A 227 -12.97 10.08 8.88
CA LEU A 227 -12.36 10.70 10.06
C LEU A 227 -10.98 10.11 10.37
N ASP A 228 -10.82 8.78 10.26
CA ASP A 228 -9.54 8.11 10.47
C ASP A 228 -8.49 8.55 9.42
N ILE A 229 -8.84 8.54 8.13
CA ILE A 229 -7.98 9.05 7.04
C ILE A 229 -7.59 10.51 7.32
N SER A 230 -8.56 11.36 7.68
CA SER A 230 -8.35 12.78 7.98
C SER A 230 -7.42 12.98 9.17
N SER A 231 -7.62 12.22 10.24
CA SER A 231 -6.78 12.26 11.43
C SER A 231 -5.35 11.83 11.15
N ARG A 232 -5.14 10.80 10.33
CA ARG A 232 -3.80 10.37 9.89
C ARG A 232 -3.10 11.43 9.05
N ILE A 233 -3.82 12.08 8.11
CA ILE A 233 -3.28 13.19 7.33
C ILE A 233 -2.84 14.31 8.27
N LEU A 234 -3.70 14.76 9.17
CA LEU A 234 -3.37 15.83 10.12
C LEU A 234 -2.19 15.44 11.03
N ASN A 235 -2.11 14.17 11.47
CA ASN A 235 -1.00 13.67 12.27
C ASN A 235 0.33 13.66 11.49
N ALA A 236 0.32 13.31 10.21
CA ALA A 236 1.51 13.36 9.36
C ALA A 236 2.01 14.81 9.19
N TYR A 237 1.10 15.76 8.93
CA TYR A 237 1.47 17.17 8.85
C TYR A 237 1.87 17.77 10.21
N ARG A 238 1.29 17.30 11.31
CA ARG A 238 1.76 17.62 12.67
C ARG A 238 3.21 17.20 12.88
N HIS A 239 3.56 15.99 12.46
CA HIS A 239 4.93 15.50 12.52
C HIS A 239 5.87 16.36 11.66
N LEU A 240 5.47 16.69 10.43
CA LEU A 240 6.23 17.57 9.54
C LEU A 240 6.46 18.96 10.15
N HIS A 241 5.40 19.59 10.69
CA HIS A 241 5.49 20.90 11.32
C HIS A 241 6.37 20.89 12.59
N SER A 242 6.40 19.78 13.35
CA SER A 242 7.26 19.65 14.53
C SER A 242 8.75 19.68 14.17
N GLN A 243 9.10 19.31 12.94
CA GLN A 243 10.44 19.39 12.37
C GLN A 243 10.74 20.76 11.72
N GLY A 244 9.81 21.69 11.82
CA GLY A 244 9.95 23.05 11.25
C GLY A 244 9.84 23.08 9.73
N ILE A 245 9.16 22.12 9.11
CA ILE A 245 8.99 22.02 7.67
C ILE A 245 7.53 22.30 7.30
N ILE A 246 7.33 23.10 6.27
CA ILE A 246 6.03 23.39 5.63
C ILE A 246 6.10 22.76 4.23
N HIS A 247 5.14 21.89 3.90
CA HIS A 247 5.13 21.19 2.63
C HIS A 247 4.87 22.10 1.43
N SER A 248 3.97 23.05 1.59
CA SER A 248 3.64 24.12 0.62
C SER A 248 2.95 23.66 -0.66
N ASP A 249 2.71 22.37 -0.86
CA ASP A 249 2.00 21.80 -2.01
C ASP A 249 1.04 20.68 -1.57
N VAL A 250 0.12 21.04 -0.67
CA VAL A 250 -0.90 20.11 -0.15
C VAL A 250 -1.95 19.85 -1.23
N HIS A 251 -2.00 18.60 -1.71
CA HIS A 251 -3.08 18.12 -2.58
C HIS A 251 -3.12 16.59 -2.58
N PRO A 252 -4.24 15.96 -3.04
CA PRO A 252 -4.42 14.51 -2.90
C PRO A 252 -3.30 13.65 -3.48
N ALA A 253 -2.71 14.04 -4.61
CA ALA A 253 -1.69 13.25 -5.29
C ALA A 253 -0.34 13.20 -4.54
N ASN A 254 -0.11 14.12 -3.59
CA ASN A 254 1.11 14.15 -2.77
C ASN A 254 0.98 13.39 -1.45
N ILE A 255 -0.15 12.73 -1.21
CA ILE A 255 -0.41 11.96 0.02
C ILE A 255 -0.83 10.55 -0.38
N ILE A 256 0.06 9.60 -0.14
CA ILE A 256 -0.16 8.20 -0.48
C ILE A 256 -0.56 7.43 0.76
N VAL A 257 -1.63 6.67 0.65
CA VAL A 257 -2.11 5.75 1.68
C VAL A 257 -1.82 4.33 1.19
N SER A 258 -0.98 3.60 1.91
CA SER A 258 -0.65 2.22 1.58
C SER A 258 -1.81 1.27 1.91
N GLY A 259 -1.78 0.07 1.35
CA GLY A 259 -2.73 -0.99 1.69
C GLY A 259 -2.69 -1.41 3.17
N SER A 260 -1.59 -1.14 3.89
CA SER A 260 -1.47 -1.31 5.34
C SER A 260 -2.09 -0.15 6.14
N GLY A 261 -2.51 0.91 5.47
CA GLY A 261 -3.01 2.14 6.08
C GLY A 261 -1.90 3.11 6.49
N GLU A 262 -0.64 2.82 6.23
CA GLU A 262 0.45 3.78 6.41
C GLU A 262 0.28 4.95 5.44
N LEU A 263 0.65 6.14 5.90
CA LEU A 263 0.55 7.35 5.11
C LEU A 263 1.94 7.94 4.89
N LYS A 264 2.26 8.23 3.63
CA LYS A 264 3.48 8.94 3.25
C LYS A 264 3.14 10.20 2.47
N ILE A 265 3.85 11.27 2.78
CA ILE A 265 3.82 12.54 2.04
C ILE A 265 4.97 12.52 1.04
N ILE A 266 4.72 12.88 -0.20
CA ILE A 266 5.71 12.87 -1.29
C ILE A 266 5.82 14.25 -1.95
N ASP A 267 6.89 14.45 -2.73
CA ASP A 267 7.16 15.67 -3.53
C ASP A 267 7.41 16.94 -2.68
N PHE A 268 8.58 17.02 -2.08
CA PHE A 268 9.02 18.12 -1.22
C PHE A 268 9.68 19.28 -1.99
N GLY A 269 9.57 19.33 -3.32
CA GLY A 269 10.24 20.35 -4.15
C GLY A 269 9.87 21.80 -3.82
N LEU A 270 8.64 22.04 -3.37
CA LEU A 270 8.13 23.34 -2.97
C LEU A 270 8.16 23.59 -1.46
N SER A 271 8.64 22.62 -0.68
CA SER A 271 8.62 22.69 0.78
C SER A 271 9.58 23.73 1.33
N ARG A 272 9.21 24.31 2.46
CA ARG A 272 9.99 25.34 3.15
C ARG A 272 10.47 24.85 4.51
N MET A 273 11.77 24.90 4.75
CA MET A 273 12.35 24.73 6.08
C MET A 273 12.42 26.07 6.80
N VAL A 274 11.67 26.24 7.88
CA VAL A 274 11.51 27.52 8.59
C VAL A 274 12.84 28.03 9.15
N SER A 275 13.77 27.14 9.49
CA SER A 275 15.11 27.48 10.01
C SER A 275 16.08 28.02 8.94
N LYS A 276 15.78 27.82 7.65
CA LYS A 276 16.57 28.36 6.53
C LYS A 276 15.92 29.65 6.03
N ASP A 277 16.71 30.69 5.82
CA ASP A 277 16.25 31.99 5.28
C ASP A 277 15.99 31.91 3.74
N GLN A 278 15.58 30.74 3.26
CA GLN A 278 15.25 30.51 1.86
C GLN A 278 13.75 30.35 1.72
N ASN A 279 13.16 31.16 0.85
CA ASN A 279 11.74 31.04 0.49
C ASN A 279 11.65 30.44 -0.92
N PRO A 280 11.32 29.15 -1.07
CA PRO A 280 11.02 28.57 -2.36
C PRO A 280 9.94 29.35 -3.09
N VAL A 281 9.99 29.34 -4.42
CA VAL A 281 8.92 29.98 -5.21
C VAL A 281 7.62 29.24 -4.95
N ARG A 282 6.57 30.01 -4.64
CA ARG A 282 5.22 29.47 -4.42
C ARG A 282 4.69 28.84 -5.71
N GLY A 283 4.20 27.62 -5.60
CA GLY A 283 3.60 26.83 -6.67
C GLY A 283 2.50 25.93 -6.12
N GLY A 284 1.94 25.07 -6.97
CA GLY A 284 0.89 24.12 -6.60
C GLY A 284 -0.43 24.36 -7.31
N LEU A 285 -1.45 23.60 -6.92
CA LEU A 285 -2.79 23.64 -7.50
C LEU A 285 -3.59 24.82 -6.92
N GLY A 286 -4.17 25.65 -7.78
CA GLY A 286 -4.91 26.86 -7.41
C GLY A 286 -6.02 26.64 -6.37
N PHE A 287 -6.66 25.48 -6.37
CA PHE A 287 -7.77 25.14 -5.48
C PHE A 287 -7.37 24.99 -4.00
N PHE A 288 -6.07 24.85 -3.73
CA PHE A 288 -5.52 24.66 -2.37
C PHE A 288 -4.79 25.90 -1.84
N PHE A 289 -4.72 27.00 -2.62
CA PHE A 289 -4.08 28.23 -2.13
C PHE A 289 -4.91 28.91 -1.05
N GLU A 290 -4.21 29.45 -0.07
CA GLU A 290 -4.78 30.26 1.00
C GLU A 290 -5.14 31.67 0.51
N PRO A 291 -6.09 32.35 1.18
CA PRO A 291 -6.51 33.74 0.84
C PRO A 291 -5.38 34.78 0.79
N GLU A 292 -4.36 34.62 1.65
CA GLU A 292 -3.20 35.51 1.71
C GLU A 292 -2.38 35.49 0.43
N TYR A 293 -2.16 34.28 -0.14
CA TYR A 293 -1.51 34.14 -1.43
C TYR A 293 -2.40 34.66 -2.56
N ALA A 294 -3.67 34.26 -2.59
CA ALA A 294 -4.62 34.69 -3.62
C ALA A 294 -4.74 36.24 -3.67
N GLN A 295 -4.83 36.92 -2.52
CA GLN A 295 -4.86 38.37 -2.42
C GLN A 295 -3.57 39.01 -2.96
N SER A 296 -2.40 38.44 -2.68
CA SER A 296 -1.13 38.97 -3.19
C SER A 296 -1.07 38.95 -4.73
N VAL A 297 -1.63 37.91 -5.35
CA VAL A 297 -1.71 37.81 -6.81
C VAL A 297 -2.67 38.80 -7.40
N LEU A 298 -3.85 38.99 -6.79
CA LEU A 298 -4.86 40.00 -7.21
C LEU A 298 -4.28 41.39 -7.14
N ASP A 299 -3.52 41.70 -6.10
CA ASP A 299 -2.89 43.00 -5.87
C ASP A 299 -1.58 43.18 -6.67
N SER A 300 -1.15 42.17 -7.45
CA SER A 300 0.14 42.16 -8.17
C SER A 300 1.34 42.42 -7.22
N ARG A 301 1.23 41.93 -5.98
CA ARG A 301 2.30 41.97 -4.97
C ARG A 301 3.16 40.70 -5.04
N PRO A 302 4.42 40.72 -4.56
CA PRO A 302 5.20 39.51 -4.39
C PRO A 302 4.45 38.49 -3.54
N ALA A 303 4.53 37.23 -3.93
CA ALA A 303 3.91 36.13 -3.17
C ALA A 303 4.50 36.03 -1.74
N PRO A 304 3.65 35.99 -0.71
CA PRO A 304 4.15 35.77 0.65
C PRO A 304 4.78 34.38 0.79
N PRO A 305 5.75 34.20 1.69
CA PRO A 305 6.27 32.86 1.99
C PRO A 305 5.15 31.97 2.54
N SER A 306 5.27 30.65 2.29
CA SER A 306 4.36 29.66 2.90
C SER A 306 4.45 29.72 4.43
N THR A 307 3.30 29.54 5.07
CA THR A 307 3.16 29.58 6.53
C THR A 307 2.40 28.36 7.03
N PHE A 308 2.58 28.00 8.30
CA PHE A 308 1.79 26.94 8.94
C PHE A 308 0.28 27.20 8.86
N ALA A 309 -0.14 28.48 9.01
CA ALA A 309 -1.54 28.86 8.88
C ALA A 309 -2.06 28.74 7.43
N GLY A 310 -1.22 29.04 6.43
CA GLY A 310 -1.56 28.83 5.02
C GLY A 310 -1.70 27.35 4.68
N GLU A 311 -0.82 26.52 5.20
CA GLU A 311 -0.90 25.05 4.99
C GLU A 311 -2.12 24.44 5.68
N GLN A 312 -2.51 24.95 6.83
CA GLN A 312 -3.75 24.60 7.52
C GLN A 312 -5.00 24.83 6.64
N TYR A 313 -5.03 25.94 5.89
CA TYR A 313 -6.10 26.23 4.93
C TYR A 313 -6.15 25.19 3.81
N ALA A 314 -5.00 24.86 3.24
CA ALA A 314 -4.89 23.83 2.20
C ALA A 314 -5.33 22.45 2.71
N LEU A 315 -4.98 22.10 3.96
CA LEU A 315 -5.48 20.89 4.62
C LEU A 315 -7.00 20.94 4.83
N GLY A 316 -7.55 22.07 5.20
CA GLY A 316 -9.01 22.27 5.28
C GLY A 316 -9.70 22.01 3.94
N ALA A 317 -9.13 22.51 2.83
CA ALA A 317 -9.63 22.27 1.48
C ALA A 317 -9.54 20.77 1.08
N LEU A 318 -8.46 20.11 1.45
CA LEU A 318 -8.28 18.68 1.22
C LEU A 318 -9.30 17.85 2.01
N LEU A 319 -9.47 18.13 3.30
CA LEU A 319 -10.43 17.41 4.13
C LEU A 319 -11.88 17.64 3.66
N TYR A 320 -12.22 18.87 3.22
CA TYR A 320 -13.50 19.11 2.58
C TYR A 320 -13.72 18.17 1.39
N GLN A 321 -12.72 18.05 0.52
CA GLN A 321 -12.80 17.15 -0.65
C GLN A 321 -12.88 15.66 -0.26
N ILE A 322 -12.19 15.24 0.80
CA ILE A 322 -12.26 13.89 1.33
C ILE A 322 -13.68 13.53 1.77
N PHE A 323 -14.38 14.45 2.48
CA PHE A 323 -15.75 14.18 2.93
C PHE A 323 -16.81 14.34 1.86
N THR A 324 -16.64 15.26 0.92
CA THR A 324 -17.69 15.61 -0.04
C THR A 324 -17.47 15.07 -1.45
N GLY A 325 -16.25 14.64 -1.78
CA GLY A 325 -15.85 14.32 -3.15
C GLY A 325 -15.75 15.55 -4.06
N LYS A 326 -15.99 16.78 -3.54
CA LYS A 326 -16.04 18.02 -4.31
C LYS A 326 -15.08 19.06 -3.75
N GLN A 327 -14.76 20.07 -4.57
CA GLN A 327 -14.02 21.24 -4.11
C GLN A 327 -14.90 22.08 -3.18
N TYR A 328 -14.28 22.79 -2.22
CA TYR A 328 -15.00 23.60 -1.22
C TYR A 328 -15.66 24.88 -1.77
N LEU A 329 -15.37 25.23 -3.04
CA LEU A 329 -16.02 26.30 -3.81
C LEU A 329 -16.36 25.78 -5.22
N ASN A 330 -17.30 26.43 -5.89
CA ASN A 330 -17.53 26.25 -7.32
C ASN A 330 -16.52 27.09 -8.11
N PHE A 331 -15.28 26.61 -8.16
CA PHE A 331 -14.19 27.35 -8.76
C PHE A 331 -14.38 27.62 -10.26
N SER A 332 -14.11 28.87 -10.63
CA SER A 332 -13.88 29.26 -12.03
C SER A 332 -12.52 28.77 -12.50
N TYR A 333 -12.39 28.43 -13.79
CA TYR A 333 -11.10 28.17 -14.42
C TYR A 333 -10.36 29.45 -14.83
N ASP A 334 -11.06 30.63 -14.84
CA ASP A 334 -10.36 31.92 -14.99
C ASP A 334 -9.56 32.21 -13.72
N LYS A 335 -8.27 32.37 -13.86
CA LYS A 335 -7.33 32.53 -12.74
C LYS A 335 -7.68 33.73 -11.83
N LYS A 336 -8.12 34.87 -12.40
CA LYS A 336 -8.45 36.04 -11.64
C LYS A 336 -9.73 35.84 -10.82
N THR A 337 -10.74 35.25 -11.45
CA THR A 337 -12.01 34.91 -10.81
C THR A 337 -11.80 33.87 -9.71
N LEU A 338 -11.00 32.81 -9.97
CA LEU A 338 -10.64 31.80 -8.99
C LEU A 338 -10.03 32.42 -7.72
N PHE A 339 -9.04 33.31 -7.87
CA PHE A 339 -8.42 33.95 -6.71
C PHE A 339 -9.38 34.92 -6.01
N THR A 340 -10.28 35.61 -6.75
CA THR A 340 -11.32 36.39 -6.17
C THR A 340 -12.29 35.57 -5.32
N GLN A 341 -12.64 34.38 -5.78
CA GLN A 341 -13.47 33.41 -5.03
C GLN A 341 -12.77 32.97 -3.75
N ILE A 342 -11.49 32.57 -3.83
CA ILE A 342 -10.72 32.16 -2.64
C ILE A 342 -10.73 33.20 -1.55
N VAL A 343 -10.60 34.50 -1.93
CA VAL A 343 -10.56 35.60 -0.98
C VAL A 343 -11.93 35.88 -0.37
N ASN A 344 -13.01 35.86 -1.18
CA ASN A 344 -14.30 36.46 -0.80
C ASN A 344 -15.41 35.42 -0.55
N GLU A 345 -15.42 34.26 -1.20
CA GLU A 345 -16.53 33.33 -1.10
C GLU A 345 -16.37 32.37 0.09
N ALA A 346 -17.44 32.18 0.85
CA ALA A 346 -17.48 31.16 1.91
C ALA A 346 -17.51 29.77 1.30
N PRO A 347 -16.93 28.72 1.99
CA PRO A 347 -17.07 27.36 1.59
C PRO A 347 -18.54 26.95 1.41
N VAL A 348 -18.83 26.10 0.41
CA VAL A 348 -20.18 25.58 0.19
C VAL A 348 -20.59 24.73 1.39
N PRO A 349 -21.72 25.02 2.06
CA PRO A 349 -22.20 24.18 3.17
C PRO A 349 -22.51 22.76 2.73
N PHE A 350 -22.28 21.79 3.60
CA PHE A 350 -22.55 20.38 3.33
C PHE A 350 -24.03 20.11 3.01
N GLU A 351 -24.95 20.86 3.65
CA GLU A 351 -26.38 20.79 3.36
C GLU A 351 -26.72 21.13 1.91
N ASN A 352 -25.97 22.04 1.28
CA ASN A 352 -26.14 22.37 -0.14
C ASN A 352 -25.68 21.27 -1.10
N LEU A 353 -25.04 20.23 -0.58
CA LEU A 353 -24.59 19.03 -1.29
C LEU A 353 -25.39 17.80 -0.90
N ASP A 354 -26.52 17.97 -0.21
CA ASP A 354 -27.36 16.88 0.35
C ASP A 354 -26.58 15.94 1.32
N ILE A 355 -25.56 16.48 2.00
CA ILE A 355 -24.72 15.74 2.95
C ILE A 355 -25.22 16.03 4.37
N ILE A 356 -25.69 14.99 5.06
CA ILE A 356 -26.15 15.03 6.45
C ILE A 356 -25.21 14.18 7.30
N ILE A 357 -24.28 14.82 8.01
CA ILE A 357 -23.34 14.20 8.94
C ILE A 357 -23.25 15.01 10.22
N ASN A 358 -22.44 14.54 11.20
CA ASN A 358 -22.20 15.30 12.42
C ASN A 358 -21.71 16.73 12.09
N PRO A 359 -22.42 17.78 12.49
CA PRO A 359 -22.11 19.17 12.13
C PRO A 359 -20.74 19.66 12.67
N ASP A 360 -20.18 18.98 13.68
CA ASP A 360 -18.86 19.32 14.19
C ASP A 360 -17.74 18.98 13.21
N ILE A 361 -17.95 18.05 12.26
CA ILE A 361 -17.03 17.77 11.14
C ILE A 361 -16.92 18.99 10.25
N GLU A 362 -18.05 19.48 9.74
CA GLU A 362 -18.12 20.66 8.89
C GLU A 362 -17.54 21.89 9.60
N LYS A 363 -17.95 22.11 10.84
CA LYS A 363 -17.47 23.23 11.67
C LYS A 363 -15.94 23.20 11.84
N THR A 364 -15.35 22.02 12.06
CA THR A 364 -13.91 21.85 12.20
C THR A 364 -13.18 22.16 10.89
N ILE A 365 -13.70 21.66 9.76
CA ILE A 365 -13.14 21.91 8.42
C ILE A 365 -13.30 23.41 8.07
N PHE A 366 -14.46 24.02 8.32
CA PHE A 366 -14.73 25.42 8.00
C PHE A 366 -13.88 26.38 8.83
N LYS A 367 -13.55 26.00 10.07
CA LYS A 367 -12.60 26.78 10.88
C LYS A 367 -11.22 26.82 10.23
N ALA A 368 -10.72 25.71 9.68
CA ALA A 368 -9.46 25.70 8.95
C ALA A 368 -9.54 26.51 7.64
N LEU A 369 -10.72 26.58 7.01
CA LEU A 369 -11.02 27.35 5.80
C LEU A 369 -11.41 28.82 6.08
N ALA A 370 -11.24 29.34 7.31
CA ALA A 370 -11.52 30.74 7.62
C ALA A 370 -10.63 31.67 6.78
N LYS A 371 -11.22 32.72 6.26
CA LYS A 371 -10.53 33.66 5.36
C LYS A 371 -9.44 34.43 6.08
N GLN A 372 -9.72 34.88 7.30
CA GLN A 372 -8.70 35.50 8.15
C GLN A 372 -7.91 34.41 8.85
N LYS A 373 -6.59 34.47 8.79
CA LYS A 373 -5.72 33.47 9.41
C LYS A 373 -5.86 33.40 10.93
N GLU A 374 -6.24 34.49 11.56
CA GLU A 374 -6.48 34.63 13.00
C GLU A 374 -7.71 33.85 13.47
N ASP A 375 -8.66 33.58 12.56
CA ASP A 375 -9.87 32.79 12.86
C ASP A 375 -9.67 31.29 12.69
N ARG A 376 -8.51 30.86 12.14
CA ARG A 376 -8.12 29.45 12.00
C ARG A 376 -7.69 28.88 13.36
N PHE A 377 -7.20 27.66 13.37
CA PHE A 377 -6.58 27.10 14.55
C PHE A 377 -5.21 27.74 14.79
N GLU A 378 -4.80 27.84 16.04
CA GLU A 378 -3.51 28.45 16.40
C GLU A 378 -2.32 27.69 15.76
N ASN A 379 -2.45 26.37 15.74
CA ASN A 379 -1.45 25.46 15.16
C ASN A 379 -2.11 24.18 14.64
N ILE A 380 -1.34 23.29 14.03
CA ILE A 380 -1.83 22.02 13.49
C ILE A 380 -2.24 21.04 14.60
N GLU A 381 -1.65 21.13 15.80
CA GLU A 381 -2.00 20.30 16.95
C GLU A 381 -3.44 20.54 17.39
N ASP A 382 -3.86 21.83 17.40
CA ASP A 382 -5.24 22.21 17.75
C ASP A 382 -6.24 21.73 16.69
N PHE A 383 -5.85 21.79 15.41
CA PHE A 383 -6.68 21.26 14.32
C PHE A 383 -6.83 19.73 14.43
N TYR A 384 -5.73 19.03 14.62
CA TYR A 384 -5.73 17.57 14.86
C TYR A 384 -6.57 17.20 16.08
N SER A 385 -6.37 17.89 17.21
CA SER A 385 -7.12 17.66 18.44
C SER A 385 -8.61 17.93 18.30
N ALA A 386 -9.00 18.93 17.52
CA ALA A 386 -10.41 19.22 17.22
C ALA A 386 -11.02 18.06 16.40
N MET A 387 -10.31 17.54 15.39
CA MET A 387 -10.78 16.42 14.59
C MET A 387 -10.88 15.13 15.41
N MET A 388 -9.91 14.88 16.29
CA MET A 388 -9.94 13.74 17.23
C MET A 388 -11.12 13.81 18.18
N LYS A 389 -11.44 15.00 18.73
CA LYS A 389 -12.64 15.21 19.56
C LYS A 389 -13.94 14.91 18.82
N VAL A 390 -14.00 15.28 17.54
CA VAL A 390 -15.15 14.91 16.70
C VAL A 390 -15.22 13.38 16.55
N GLN A 391 -14.11 12.71 16.31
CA GLN A 391 -14.06 11.26 16.21
C GLN A 391 -14.45 10.56 17.53
N GLU A 392 -13.99 11.10 18.67
CA GLU A 392 -14.34 10.63 20.01
C GLU A 392 -15.81 10.91 20.39
N SER A 393 -16.45 11.93 19.81
CA SER A 393 -17.87 12.25 20.04
C SER A 393 -18.83 11.23 19.43
N PHE A 394 -18.36 10.44 18.48
CA PHE A 394 -19.13 9.29 18.04
C PHE A 394 -19.15 8.27 19.18
N PRO A 395 -20.33 7.76 19.54
CA PRO A 395 -20.49 6.95 20.73
C PRO A 395 -19.51 5.79 20.75
N ASP A 396 -18.74 5.69 21.84
CA ASP A 396 -17.86 4.53 22.05
C ASP A 396 -18.76 3.30 22.05
N ARG A 397 -18.58 2.44 21.04
CA ARG A 397 -19.44 1.28 20.87
C ARG A 397 -19.39 0.46 22.16
N SER A 398 -20.54 0.30 22.81
CA SER A 398 -20.75 -0.52 24.02
C SER A 398 -20.26 -1.96 23.76
N ALA A 399 -20.17 -2.79 24.78
CA ALA A 399 -19.81 -4.21 24.59
C ALA A 399 -20.77 -4.94 23.64
N GLU A 400 -22.03 -4.48 23.53
CA GLU A 400 -23.02 -4.99 22.57
C GLU A 400 -22.73 -4.52 21.13
N ASP A 401 -22.34 -3.25 20.92
CA ASP A 401 -21.92 -2.73 19.62
C ASP A 401 -20.61 -3.39 19.15
N LYS A 402 -19.74 -3.79 20.07
CA LYS A 402 -18.50 -4.53 19.78
C LYS A 402 -18.78 -5.96 19.34
N LYS A 403 -19.78 -6.60 19.93
CA LYS A 403 -20.30 -7.91 19.51
C LYS A 403 -20.98 -7.77 18.14
N MET A 404 -21.69 -6.68 17.92
CA MET A 404 -22.30 -6.32 16.65
C MET A 404 -21.26 -6.05 15.56
N SER A 405 -20.09 -5.48 15.89
CA SER A 405 -19.00 -5.24 14.91
C SER A 405 -18.36 -6.53 14.40
N VAL A 406 -18.12 -7.50 15.28
CA VAL A 406 -17.65 -8.84 14.87
C VAL A 406 -18.70 -9.54 14.02
N GLN A 407 -19.98 -9.40 14.38
CA GLN A 407 -21.08 -9.98 13.60
C GLN A 407 -21.19 -9.35 12.21
N ILE A 408 -21.06 -8.04 12.08
CA ILE A 408 -21.05 -7.35 10.78
C ILE A 408 -19.87 -7.84 9.93
N PHE A 409 -18.69 -8.06 10.52
CA PHE A 409 -17.56 -8.62 9.81
C PHE A 409 -17.84 -10.06 9.33
N ARG A 410 -18.39 -10.91 10.20
CA ARG A 410 -18.84 -12.26 9.81
C ARG A 410 -19.85 -12.23 8.66
N ASP A 411 -20.83 -11.33 8.75
CA ASP A 411 -21.85 -11.16 7.70
C ASP A 411 -21.22 -10.71 6.39
N SER A 412 -20.20 -9.84 6.40
CA SER A 412 -19.45 -9.44 5.21
C SER A 412 -18.72 -10.63 4.57
N ILE A 413 -18.08 -11.48 5.38
CA ILE A 413 -17.44 -12.72 4.90
C ILE A 413 -18.47 -13.64 4.24
N LEU A 414 -19.64 -13.82 4.84
CA LEU A 414 -20.71 -14.64 4.26
C LEU A 414 -21.33 -14.01 3.00
N LYS A 415 -21.40 -12.67 2.92
CA LYS A 415 -21.83 -11.95 1.73
C LYS A 415 -20.88 -12.16 0.56
N ASP A 416 -19.59 -12.26 0.83
CA ASP A 416 -18.56 -12.45 -0.19
C ASP A 416 -18.36 -13.93 -0.55
N TYR A 417 -18.28 -14.82 0.43
CA TYR A 417 -17.86 -16.22 0.27
C TYR A 417 -18.92 -17.26 0.63
N GLY A 418 -20.09 -16.88 1.17
CA GLY A 418 -21.18 -17.80 1.51
C GLY A 418 -21.89 -18.36 0.28
N PHE A 419 -22.91 -19.24 0.47
CA PHE A 419 -23.66 -19.88 -0.64
C PHE A 419 -24.30 -18.87 -1.60
N ALA A 420 -24.78 -17.75 -1.10
CA ALA A 420 -25.28 -16.64 -1.92
C ALA A 420 -24.20 -15.60 -2.27
N GLY A 421 -22.95 -15.86 -1.86
CA GLY A 421 -21.86 -14.92 -1.93
C GLY A 421 -21.40 -14.56 -3.34
N HIS A 422 -20.83 -13.37 -3.46
CA HIS A 422 -20.37 -12.85 -4.74
C HIS A 422 -19.34 -13.78 -5.39
N PHE A 423 -18.26 -14.13 -4.66
CA PHE A 423 -17.16 -14.90 -5.23
C PHE A 423 -17.48 -16.39 -5.43
N LEU A 424 -18.46 -16.93 -4.74
CA LEU A 424 -18.91 -18.28 -5.02
C LEU A 424 -19.69 -18.33 -6.35
N LYS A 425 -20.41 -17.26 -6.70
CA LYS A 425 -21.15 -17.14 -7.98
C LYS A 425 -20.26 -16.79 -9.16
N THR A 426 -19.34 -15.85 -9.00
CA THR A 426 -18.53 -15.29 -10.09
C THR A 426 -17.17 -15.94 -10.25
N GLY A 427 -16.70 -16.71 -9.25
CA GLY A 427 -15.33 -17.21 -9.15
C GLY A 427 -14.35 -16.14 -8.67
N LEU A 428 -13.14 -16.57 -8.29
CA LEU A 428 -12.06 -15.68 -7.93
C LEU A 428 -11.45 -15.08 -9.20
N GLN A 429 -11.35 -13.74 -9.24
CA GLN A 429 -10.83 -13.02 -10.41
C GLN A 429 -9.31 -12.82 -10.37
N MET A 430 -8.75 -12.67 -9.17
CA MET A 430 -7.31 -12.43 -8.98
C MET A 430 -6.54 -13.75 -8.82
N ALA A 431 -5.42 -13.85 -9.47
CA ALA A 431 -4.46 -14.94 -9.29
C ALA A 431 -3.57 -14.68 -8.06
N PRO A 432 -3.12 -15.72 -7.34
CA PRO A 432 -3.44 -17.15 -7.52
C PRO A 432 -4.83 -17.52 -7.00
N LYS A 433 -5.55 -18.37 -7.73
CA LYS A 433 -6.96 -18.72 -7.42
C LYS A 433 -7.11 -19.97 -6.58
N SER A 434 -6.13 -20.90 -6.63
CA SER A 434 -6.22 -22.24 -6.02
C SER A 434 -5.57 -22.30 -4.65
N SER A 435 -4.42 -21.63 -4.46
CA SER A 435 -3.51 -21.84 -3.33
C SER A 435 -4.15 -21.56 -1.95
N VAL A 436 -3.52 -22.11 -0.91
CA VAL A 436 -3.88 -21.82 0.49
C VAL A 436 -3.63 -20.35 0.82
N ASN A 437 -2.47 -19.82 0.42
CA ASN A 437 -2.12 -18.47 0.84
C ASN A 437 -3.04 -17.41 0.20
N PHE A 438 -3.39 -17.54 -1.08
CA PHE A 438 -4.08 -16.48 -1.83
C PHE A 438 -5.42 -16.87 -2.45
N GLY A 439 -5.82 -18.15 -2.40
CA GLY A 439 -6.93 -18.65 -3.19
C GLY A 439 -7.99 -19.41 -2.43
N ALA A 440 -8.76 -20.20 -3.18
CA ALA A 440 -9.93 -20.92 -2.71
C ALA A 440 -9.64 -21.91 -1.58
N ALA A 441 -8.44 -22.54 -1.54
CA ALA A 441 -8.07 -23.45 -0.46
C ALA A 441 -7.96 -22.73 0.89
N GLY A 442 -7.47 -21.47 0.92
CA GLY A 442 -7.46 -20.66 2.14
C GLY A 442 -8.86 -20.33 2.63
N ILE A 443 -9.78 -20.04 1.71
CA ILE A 443 -11.20 -19.79 2.02
C ILE A 443 -11.86 -21.08 2.56
N ALA A 444 -11.61 -22.23 1.93
CA ALA A 444 -12.09 -23.52 2.40
C ALA A 444 -11.62 -23.81 3.83
N TYR A 445 -10.34 -23.57 4.11
CA TYR A 445 -9.78 -23.75 5.45
C TYR A 445 -10.39 -22.81 6.50
N MET A 446 -10.66 -21.55 6.15
CA MET A 446 -11.36 -20.62 7.03
C MET A 446 -12.72 -21.18 7.46
N PHE A 447 -13.52 -21.65 6.49
CA PHE A 447 -14.82 -22.24 6.80
C PHE A 447 -14.71 -23.55 7.57
N LEU A 448 -13.72 -24.38 7.30
CA LEU A 448 -13.42 -25.57 8.09
C LEU A 448 -13.18 -25.24 9.56
N ARG A 449 -12.30 -24.24 9.82
CA ARG A 449 -12.01 -23.80 11.21
C ARG A 449 -13.27 -23.28 11.90
N GLY A 450 -14.04 -22.43 11.23
CA GLY A 450 -15.31 -21.93 11.76
C GLY A 450 -16.32 -23.05 12.05
N ALA A 451 -16.38 -24.06 11.19
CA ALA A 451 -17.24 -25.24 11.39
C ALA A 451 -16.82 -26.07 12.61
N LEU A 452 -15.51 -26.32 12.78
CA LEU A 452 -14.99 -27.10 13.91
C LEU A 452 -15.18 -26.38 15.24
N VAL A 453 -14.91 -25.07 15.29
CA VAL A 453 -15.07 -24.25 16.50
C VAL A 453 -16.54 -24.16 16.94
N ASN A 454 -17.45 -23.95 15.99
CA ASN A 454 -18.87 -23.68 16.28
C ASN A 454 -19.77 -24.91 16.11
N SER A 455 -19.22 -26.06 15.73
CA SER A 455 -19.98 -27.30 15.41
C SER A 455 -21.10 -27.02 14.36
N ASN A 456 -20.78 -26.26 13.31
CA ASN A 456 -21.75 -25.75 12.34
C ASN A 456 -21.68 -26.53 11.00
N PRO A 457 -22.68 -27.37 10.69
CA PRO A 457 -22.68 -28.17 9.46
C PRO A 457 -22.85 -27.33 8.18
N VAL A 458 -23.49 -26.16 8.26
CA VAL A 458 -23.63 -25.26 7.10
C VAL A 458 -22.27 -24.65 6.71
N THR A 459 -21.51 -24.27 7.70
CA THR A 459 -20.14 -23.75 7.50
C THR A 459 -19.21 -24.87 6.98
N LEU A 460 -19.41 -26.11 7.44
CA LEU A 460 -18.66 -27.27 6.91
C LEU A 460 -18.98 -27.55 5.44
N ALA A 461 -20.25 -27.44 5.06
CA ALA A 461 -20.64 -27.56 3.64
C ALA A 461 -20.05 -26.44 2.76
N LEU A 462 -19.88 -25.23 3.30
CA LEU A 462 -19.15 -24.16 2.61
C LEU A 462 -17.67 -24.49 2.44
N ALA A 463 -17.04 -25.08 3.46
CA ALA A 463 -15.66 -25.53 3.36
C ALA A 463 -15.48 -26.56 2.25
N ASP A 464 -16.41 -27.52 2.13
CA ASP A 464 -16.42 -28.55 1.10
C ASP A 464 -16.52 -27.94 -0.31
N VAL A 465 -17.53 -27.07 -0.54
CA VAL A 465 -17.73 -26.39 -1.82
C VAL A 465 -16.51 -25.54 -2.23
N TRP A 466 -15.87 -24.84 -1.29
CA TRP A 466 -14.66 -24.07 -1.59
C TRP A 466 -13.43 -24.95 -1.81
N SER A 467 -13.36 -26.10 -1.16
CA SER A 467 -12.33 -27.13 -1.41
C SER A 467 -12.42 -27.69 -2.83
N ASP A 468 -13.62 -28.03 -3.29
CA ASP A 468 -13.86 -28.45 -4.67
C ASP A 468 -13.53 -27.34 -5.67
N ARG A 469 -13.86 -26.09 -5.32
CA ARG A 469 -13.50 -24.92 -6.13
C ARG A 469 -11.96 -24.77 -6.23
N ALA A 470 -11.24 -24.96 -5.15
CA ALA A 470 -9.77 -24.94 -5.16
C ALA A 470 -9.21 -26.02 -6.07
N ALA A 471 -9.73 -27.25 -5.97
CA ALA A 471 -9.33 -28.38 -6.82
C ALA A 471 -9.60 -28.08 -8.32
N SER A 472 -10.71 -27.41 -8.64
CA SER A 472 -11.03 -27.04 -10.03
C SER A 472 -10.04 -26.04 -10.65
N TYR A 473 -9.37 -25.24 -9.85
CA TYR A 473 -8.36 -24.27 -10.30
C TYR A 473 -6.94 -24.84 -10.41
N ILE A 474 -6.66 -26.06 -9.92
CA ILE A 474 -5.32 -26.66 -9.95
C ILE A 474 -4.75 -26.73 -11.38
N HIS A 475 -5.61 -26.98 -12.37
CA HIS A 475 -5.21 -27.15 -13.77
C HIS A 475 -5.19 -25.86 -14.58
N ASP A 476 -5.44 -24.69 -13.95
CA ASP A 476 -5.27 -23.41 -14.60
C ASP A 476 -3.77 -22.99 -14.58
N PRO A 477 -3.05 -23.11 -15.72
CA PRO A 477 -1.61 -22.92 -15.75
C PRO A 477 -1.19 -21.47 -15.56
N GLU A 478 -2.09 -20.52 -15.76
CA GLU A 478 -1.78 -19.08 -15.71
C GLU A 478 -2.15 -18.45 -14.37
N SER A 479 -3.20 -18.94 -13.72
CA SER A 479 -3.75 -18.28 -12.53
C SER A 479 -4.02 -19.20 -11.34
N GLY A 480 -3.81 -20.51 -11.46
CA GLY A 480 -4.03 -21.45 -10.36
C GLY A 480 -3.12 -21.18 -9.16
N PHE A 481 -1.82 -21.11 -9.40
CA PHE A 481 -0.79 -20.92 -8.36
C PHE A 481 0.14 -19.73 -8.62
N TYR A 482 0.12 -19.17 -9.81
CA TYR A 482 1.07 -18.14 -10.24
C TYR A 482 0.38 -16.78 -10.44
N SER A 483 1.13 -15.73 -10.26
CA SER A 483 0.68 -14.36 -10.51
C SER A 483 1.88 -13.51 -10.91
N LYS A 484 1.84 -12.92 -12.10
CA LYS A 484 2.88 -11.99 -12.56
C LYS A 484 2.84 -10.69 -11.77
N ASP A 485 1.65 -10.22 -11.42
CA ASP A 485 1.46 -8.97 -10.68
C ASP A 485 1.99 -9.05 -9.24
N MET A 486 2.03 -10.27 -8.67
CA MET A 486 2.54 -10.53 -7.31
C MET A 486 3.94 -11.16 -7.31
N ASP A 487 4.59 -11.25 -8.47
CA ASP A 487 5.91 -11.89 -8.65
C ASP A 487 5.97 -13.35 -8.17
N LEU A 488 4.82 -14.05 -8.19
CA LEU A 488 4.71 -15.44 -7.80
C LEU A 488 4.95 -16.34 -9.01
N THR A 489 6.18 -16.79 -9.15
CA THR A 489 6.63 -17.66 -10.26
C THR A 489 7.03 -19.05 -9.77
N PRO A 490 7.07 -20.07 -10.63
CA PRO A 490 7.52 -21.41 -10.24
C PRO A 490 8.91 -21.45 -9.58
N SER A 491 9.79 -20.55 -10.01
CA SER A 491 11.16 -20.44 -9.46
C SER A 491 11.20 -19.85 -8.05
N ILE A 492 10.18 -19.08 -7.66
CA ILE A 492 10.11 -18.45 -6.34
C ILE A 492 9.38 -19.35 -5.35
N ILE A 493 8.20 -19.86 -5.72
CA ILE A 493 7.32 -20.57 -4.78
C ILE A 493 7.64 -22.06 -4.63
N GLY A 494 8.57 -22.59 -5.42
CA GLY A 494 8.90 -24.01 -5.42
C GLY A 494 7.74 -24.92 -5.90
N LEU A 495 7.83 -26.22 -5.63
CA LEU A 495 6.84 -27.20 -6.07
C LEU A 495 6.21 -28.01 -4.94
N SER A 496 6.70 -27.90 -3.69
CA SER A 496 6.29 -28.75 -2.55
C SER A 496 5.60 -28.02 -1.40
N SER A 497 5.50 -26.69 -1.46
CA SER A 497 4.94 -25.87 -0.38
C SER A 497 3.44 -26.05 -0.19
N ILE A 498 2.98 -26.35 1.02
CA ILE A 498 1.54 -26.39 1.35
C ILE A 498 0.83 -25.02 1.24
N TYR A 499 1.58 -23.95 1.22
CA TYR A 499 0.97 -22.60 1.16
C TYR A 499 0.73 -22.14 -0.27
N HIS A 500 1.51 -22.61 -1.24
CA HIS A 500 1.56 -22.04 -2.58
C HIS A 500 1.35 -23.04 -3.72
N THR A 501 1.29 -24.36 -3.45
CA THR A 501 1.29 -25.39 -4.49
C THR A 501 0.11 -26.37 -4.33
N PRO A 502 -0.11 -27.29 -5.27
CA PRO A 502 -1.17 -28.28 -5.17
C PRO A 502 -1.19 -29.09 -3.87
N SER A 503 -0.03 -29.34 -3.25
CA SER A 503 0.02 -30.08 -1.98
C SER A 503 -0.82 -29.43 -0.87
N GLY A 504 -0.92 -28.09 -0.86
CA GLY A 504 -1.76 -27.40 0.11
C GLY A 504 -3.25 -27.53 -0.17
N VAL A 505 -3.65 -27.59 -1.43
CA VAL A 505 -5.04 -27.85 -1.82
C VAL A 505 -5.46 -29.25 -1.38
N ASP A 506 -4.62 -30.26 -1.66
CA ASP A 506 -4.87 -31.64 -1.27
C ASP A 506 -4.92 -31.82 0.25
N LEU A 507 -4.04 -31.12 0.98
CA LEU A 507 -4.07 -31.07 2.44
C LEU A 507 -5.41 -30.55 2.95
N VAL A 508 -5.86 -29.40 2.45
CA VAL A 508 -7.14 -28.80 2.86
C VAL A 508 -8.29 -29.73 2.49
N GLN A 509 -8.28 -30.32 1.29
CA GLN A 509 -9.30 -31.28 0.86
C GLN A 509 -9.33 -32.50 1.79
N ALA A 510 -8.18 -33.06 2.18
CA ALA A 510 -8.11 -34.16 3.14
C ALA A 510 -8.74 -33.76 4.50
N LEU A 511 -8.39 -32.57 5.03
CA LEU A 511 -8.92 -32.09 6.31
C LEU A 511 -10.43 -31.83 6.27
N VAL A 512 -10.94 -31.26 5.19
CA VAL A 512 -12.38 -31.01 4.99
C VAL A 512 -13.14 -32.32 4.86
N SER A 513 -12.66 -33.25 4.03
CA SER A 513 -13.27 -34.57 3.82
C SER A 513 -13.28 -35.41 5.10
N GLN A 514 -12.20 -35.35 5.89
CA GLN A 514 -12.13 -36.00 7.18
C GLN A 514 -13.21 -35.44 8.14
N ALA A 515 -13.35 -34.12 8.23
CA ALA A 515 -14.35 -33.47 9.06
C ALA A 515 -15.80 -33.75 8.61
N SER A 516 -16.00 -33.93 7.30
CA SER A 516 -17.29 -34.28 6.69
C SER A 516 -17.65 -35.77 6.80
N GLY A 517 -16.66 -36.62 7.18
CA GLY A 517 -16.82 -38.07 7.23
C GLY A 517 -16.76 -38.74 5.84
N ASP A 518 -16.34 -38.04 4.79
CA ASP A 518 -16.08 -38.61 3.47
C ASP A 518 -14.67 -39.20 3.41
N TYR A 519 -14.58 -40.42 3.86
CA TYR A 519 -13.29 -41.16 3.90
C TYR A 519 -12.72 -41.46 2.50
N GLY A 520 -13.56 -41.55 1.46
CA GLY A 520 -13.12 -41.76 0.09
C GLY A 520 -12.28 -40.58 -0.42
N SER A 521 -12.84 -39.39 -0.31
CA SER A 521 -12.15 -38.14 -0.66
C SER A 521 -10.98 -37.84 0.27
N TYR A 522 -11.09 -38.16 1.56
CA TYR A 522 -9.98 -38.07 2.51
C TYR A 522 -8.74 -38.88 2.05
N TYR A 523 -8.91 -40.19 1.71
CA TYR A 523 -7.82 -41.00 1.25
C TYR A 523 -7.21 -40.51 -0.06
N ASN A 524 -8.03 -40.01 -0.96
CA ASN A 524 -7.53 -39.43 -2.21
C ASN A 524 -6.75 -38.15 -1.95
N GLY A 525 -7.25 -37.28 -1.09
CA GLY A 525 -6.57 -36.05 -0.67
C GLY A 525 -5.20 -36.30 -0.06
N VAL A 526 -5.10 -37.29 0.88
CA VAL A 526 -3.80 -37.67 1.50
C VAL A 526 -2.84 -38.20 0.49
N ARG A 527 -3.29 -39.11 -0.42
CA ARG A 527 -2.44 -39.65 -1.47
C ARG A 527 -1.93 -38.60 -2.42
N ASN A 528 -2.79 -37.67 -2.85
CA ASN A 528 -2.40 -36.57 -3.72
C ASN A 528 -1.45 -35.61 -2.99
N PHE A 529 -1.70 -35.33 -1.71
CA PHE A 529 -0.78 -34.56 -0.88
C PHE A 529 0.64 -35.19 -0.89
N LEU A 530 0.77 -36.46 -0.61
CA LEU A 530 2.07 -37.14 -0.62
C LEU A 530 2.74 -37.08 -2.00
N MET A 531 1.98 -37.24 -3.08
CA MET A 531 2.47 -37.14 -4.46
C MET A 531 2.97 -35.72 -4.78
N HIS A 532 2.22 -34.68 -4.44
CA HIS A 532 2.60 -33.30 -4.74
C HIS A 532 3.68 -32.76 -3.78
N ALA A 533 3.66 -33.16 -2.50
CA ALA A 533 4.69 -32.76 -1.54
C ALA A 533 6.06 -33.46 -1.81
N SER A 534 6.08 -34.59 -2.58
CA SER A 534 7.31 -35.27 -2.99
C SER A 534 7.98 -34.63 -4.22
N GLN A 535 7.42 -33.59 -4.81
CA GLN A 535 8.03 -32.95 -5.97
C GLN A 535 9.41 -32.34 -5.63
N PRO A 536 10.36 -32.34 -6.57
CA PRO A 536 11.68 -31.76 -6.35
C PRO A 536 11.62 -30.31 -5.87
N CYS A 537 12.36 -30.03 -4.80
CA CYS A 537 12.44 -28.69 -4.24
C CYS A 537 13.81 -28.50 -3.57
N GLU A 538 14.53 -27.47 -3.95
CA GLU A 538 15.84 -27.15 -3.34
C GLU A 538 15.70 -26.27 -2.10
N ASN A 539 14.61 -25.49 -2.02
CA ASN A 539 14.34 -24.62 -0.89
C ASN A 539 13.94 -25.44 0.35
N LEU A 540 14.53 -25.12 1.49
CA LEU A 540 14.30 -25.81 2.76
C LEU A 540 13.33 -25.06 3.68
N ASP A 541 12.96 -23.81 3.35
CA ASP A 541 12.18 -22.98 4.25
C ASP A 541 10.75 -23.50 4.49
N LEU A 542 10.07 -22.90 5.46
CA LEU A 542 8.75 -23.35 5.88
C LEU A 542 7.64 -22.93 4.92
N THR A 543 7.75 -21.77 4.26
CA THR A 543 6.64 -21.26 3.43
C THR A 543 6.78 -21.63 1.95
N LEU A 544 7.99 -21.69 1.43
CA LEU A 544 8.27 -21.95 0.02
C LEU A 544 8.91 -23.32 -0.22
N GLY A 545 9.31 -24.03 0.83
CA GLY A 545 10.19 -25.15 0.73
C GLY A 545 9.69 -26.44 1.40
N LYS A 546 10.64 -27.37 1.53
CA LYS A 546 10.41 -28.74 2.03
C LYS A 546 9.90 -28.81 3.46
N SER A 547 10.24 -27.87 4.34
CA SER A 547 9.76 -27.87 5.72
C SER A 547 8.24 -27.75 5.82
N ALA A 548 7.57 -27.16 4.81
CA ALA A 548 6.12 -27.15 4.70
C ALA A 548 5.51 -28.57 4.65
N ALA A 549 6.17 -29.52 4.00
CA ALA A 549 5.68 -30.90 3.91
C ALA A 549 5.63 -31.59 5.29
N LEU A 550 6.59 -31.30 6.19
CA LEU A 550 6.56 -31.80 7.57
C LEU A 550 5.36 -31.26 8.36
N ILE A 551 5.03 -29.97 8.14
CA ILE A 551 3.81 -29.37 8.74
C ILE A 551 2.56 -30.06 8.20
N GLY A 552 2.45 -30.26 6.88
CA GLY A 552 1.31 -30.96 6.27
C GLY A 552 1.13 -32.37 6.80
N CYS A 553 2.21 -33.17 6.87
CA CYS A 553 2.18 -34.51 7.46
C CYS A 553 1.72 -34.49 8.94
N SER A 554 2.23 -33.53 9.72
CA SER A 554 1.85 -33.38 11.13
C SER A 554 0.36 -33.06 11.27
N LEU A 555 -0.17 -32.14 10.46
CA LEU A 555 -1.59 -31.76 10.50
C LEU A 555 -2.51 -32.94 10.11
N ILE A 556 -2.13 -33.74 9.11
CA ILE A 556 -2.90 -34.93 8.74
C ILE A 556 -2.87 -35.94 9.90
N LEU A 557 -1.67 -36.23 10.46
CA LEU A 557 -1.55 -37.16 11.59
C LEU A 557 -2.32 -36.72 12.84
N GLU A 558 -2.37 -35.45 13.16
CA GLU A 558 -3.11 -34.92 14.31
C GLU A 558 -4.63 -35.11 14.15
N ASN A 559 -5.15 -35.05 12.93
CA ASN A 559 -6.57 -35.10 12.64
C ASN A 559 -7.06 -36.46 12.10
N MET A 560 -6.15 -37.43 11.90
CA MET A 560 -6.52 -38.70 11.29
C MET A 560 -7.33 -39.62 12.22
N PRO A 561 -8.21 -40.48 11.68
CA PRO A 561 -8.88 -41.50 12.46
C PRO A 561 -7.87 -42.49 13.09
N SER A 562 -8.06 -42.82 14.36
CA SER A 562 -7.13 -43.69 15.13
C SER A 562 -6.95 -45.09 14.58
N TYR A 563 -7.89 -45.57 13.78
CA TYR A 563 -7.87 -46.92 13.20
C TYR A 563 -7.11 -47.03 11.85
N ASP A 564 -6.72 -45.89 11.25
CA ASP A 564 -6.11 -45.85 9.93
C ASP A 564 -4.58 -46.12 9.99
N LYS A 565 -4.21 -47.39 10.03
CA LYS A 565 -2.81 -47.79 10.14
C LYS A 565 -2.04 -47.66 8.83
N PHE A 566 -2.70 -47.76 7.67
CA PHE A 566 -2.02 -47.73 6.35
C PHE A 566 -1.58 -46.29 6.03
N ILE A 567 -2.47 -45.36 6.03
CA ILE A 567 -2.15 -43.95 5.80
C ILE A 567 -1.17 -43.41 6.83
N LYS A 568 -1.34 -43.83 8.10
CA LYS A 568 -0.37 -43.47 9.14
C LYS A 568 1.04 -43.89 8.78
N ASN A 569 1.21 -45.17 8.32
CA ASN A 569 2.53 -45.67 7.94
C ASN A 569 3.13 -44.89 6.75
N ASP A 570 2.34 -44.61 5.73
CA ASP A 570 2.81 -43.87 4.55
C ASP A 570 3.25 -42.45 4.93
N LEU A 571 2.49 -41.76 5.76
CA LEU A 571 2.86 -40.41 6.29
C LEU A 571 4.14 -40.49 7.15
N LEU A 572 4.28 -41.51 8.00
CA LEU A 572 5.48 -41.68 8.84
C LEU A 572 6.72 -41.95 8.01
N VAL A 573 6.61 -42.77 6.98
CA VAL A 573 7.73 -43.07 6.06
C VAL A 573 8.12 -41.84 5.27
N PHE A 574 7.14 -41.17 4.66
CA PHE A 574 7.38 -39.96 3.88
C PHE A 574 7.97 -38.80 4.73
N GLY A 575 7.34 -38.46 5.87
CA GLY A 575 7.80 -37.38 6.73
C GLY A 575 9.19 -37.66 7.33
N LYS A 576 9.49 -38.92 7.68
CA LYS A 576 10.84 -39.32 8.13
C LYS A 576 11.87 -39.08 7.03
N GLY A 577 11.62 -39.56 5.80
CA GLY A 577 12.51 -39.34 4.67
C GLY A 577 12.73 -37.86 4.36
N MET A 578 11.68 -37.05 4.41
CA MET A 578 11.76 -35.62 4.21
C MET A 578 12.59 -34.94 5.30
N MET A 579 12.40 -35.29 6.57
CA MET A 579 13.20 -34.76 7.67
C MET A 579 14.68 -35.12 7.53
N GLU A 580 14.98 -36.41 7.21
CA GLU A 580 16.35 -36.87 7.00
C GLU A 580 17.02 -36.14 5.83
N GLU A 581 16.29 -35.90 4.74
CA GLU A 581 16.77 -35.13 3.59
C GLU A 581 17.09 -33.68 3.99
N ILE A 582 16.18 -32.99 4.66
CA ILE A 582 16.39 -31.59 5.16
C ILE A 582 17.65 -31.57 6.02
N TRP A 583 17.76 -32.43 6.99
CA TRP A 583 18.87 -32.41 7.96
C TRP A 583 20.20 -32.87 7.37
N SER A 584 20.22 -33.75 6.38
CA SER A 584 21.45 -34.07 5.64
C SER A 584 22.07 -32.84 4.97
N ILE A 585 21.21 -31.86 4.55
CA ILE A 585 21.64 -30.63 3.94
C ILE A 585 22.04 -29.59 5.00
N VAL A 586 21.17 -29.31 6.00
CA VAL A 586 21.46 -28.31 7.02
C VAL A 586 22.62 -28.65 7.94
N ASP A 587 22.91 -29.93 8.14
CA ASP A 587 24.11 -30.39 8.90
C ASP A 587 25.41 -30.09 8.17
N SER A 588 25.37 -29.93 6.84
CA SER A 588 26.53 -29.51 6.05
C SER A 588 26.81 -28.00 6.10
N TYR A 589 25.85 -27.21 6.61
CA TYR A 589 25.95 -25.77 6.64
C TYR A 589 26.75 -25.27 7.85
N ALA A 590 27.38 -24.10 7.71
CA ALA A 590 28.02 -23.37 8.80
C ALA A 590 27.01 -23.03 9.93
N ALA A 591 27.49 -22.49 11.04
CA ALA A 591 26.66 -22.09 12.16
C ALA A 591 25.64 -21.01 11.74
N ILE A 592 24.48 -20.97 12.40
CA ILE A 592 23.51 -19.89 12.21
C ILE A 592 24.18 -18.56 12.58
N GLY A 593 24.10 -17.57 11.69
CA GLY A 593 24.79 -16.29 11.85
C GLY A 593 26.12 -16.19 11.09
N GLU A 594 26.66 -17.31 10.62
CA GLU A 594 27.77 -17.33 9.66
C GLU A 594 27.24 -17.34 8.21
N LYS A 595 28.16 -17.18 7.24
CA LYS A 595 27.77 -17.24 5.82
C LYS A 595 27.35 -18.66 5.42
N ASN A 596 26.07 -18.84 5.12
CA ASN A 596 25.50 -20.08 4.64
C ASN A 596 24.35 -19.80 3.65
N PRO A 597 23.83 -20.82 2.91
CA PRO A 597 22.75 -20.63 1.94
C PRO A 597 21.44 -20.12 2.53
N ILE A 598 21.17 -20.36 3.82
CA ILE A 598 19.98 -19.85 4.51
C ILE A 598 20.35 -18.52 5.16
N ASN A 599 19.99 -17.43 4.50
CA ASN A 599 20.32 -16.07 4.94
C ASN A 599 19.41 -15.57 6.07
N TYR A 600 18.14 -16.00 6.07
CA TYR A 600 17.13 -15.51 7.02
C TYR A 600 17.09 -16.36 8.30
N ARG A 601 16.67 -15.71 9.40
CA ARG A 601 16.55 -16.33 10.72
C ARG A 601 15.11 -16.65 11.09
N GLY A 602 14.12 -15.96 10.48
CA GLY A 602 12.70 -15.99 10.86
C GLY A 602 11.99 -17.31 10.60
N ILE A 603 10.68 -17.33 11.00
CA ILE A 603 9.88 -18.55 10.94
C ILE A 603 9.44 -18.89 9.50
N ALA A 604 9.11 -17.90 8.67
CA ALA A 604 8.60 -18.15 7.34
C ALA A 604 9.70 -18.63 6.37
N HIS A 605 10.83 -17.93 6.35
CA HIS A 605 11.86 -18.09 5.32
C HIS A 605 13.26 -18.40 5.87
N GLY A 606 13.36 -18.90 7.12
CA GLY A 606 14.66 -19.05 7.74
C GLY A 606 14.77 -20.23 8.70
N TRP A 607 15.83 -20.18 9.50
CA TRP A 607 16.22 -21.23 10.44
C TRP A 607 15.13 -21.57 11.46
N ALA A 608 14.45 -20.56 12.02
CA ALA A 608 13.39 -20.78 13.01
C ALA A 608 12.26 -21.67 12.43
N GLY A 609 11.93 -21.51 11.14
CA GLY A 609 10.91 -22.31 10.47
C GLY A 609 11.30 -23.78 10.28
N ILE A 610 12.56 -24.01 9.91
CA ILE A 610 13.10 -25.39 9.76
C ILE A 610 13.09 -26.10 11.12
N LEU A 611 13.54 -25.39 12.16
CA LEU A 611 13.55 -25.94 13.53
C LEU A 611 12.11 -26.22 14.01
N TYR A 612 11.19 -25.29 13.79
CA TYR A 612 9.80 -25.45 14.19
C TYR A 612 9.13 -26.62 13.48
N ALA A 613 9.28 -26.73 12.15
CA ALA A 613 8.69 -27.83 11.37
C ALA A 613 9.25 -29.20 11.80
N THR A 614 10.56 -29.30 12.04
CA THR A 614 11.21 -30.51 12.55
C THR A 614 10.67 -30.87 13.94
N LEU A 615 10.60 -29.91 14.84
CA LEU A 615 10.11 -30.13 16.20
C LEU A 615 8.65 -30.60 16.23
N LYS A 616 7.77 -29.91 15.44
CA LYS A 616 6.36 -30.29 15.32
C LYS A 616 6.23 -31.71 14.76
N TRP A 617 6.98 -32.04 13.70
CA TRP A 617 7.00 -33.37 13.12
C TRP A 617 7.40 -34.43 14.16
N CYS A 618 8.54 -34.26 14.84
CA CYS A 618 9.04 -35.23 15.82
C CYS A 618 8.06 -35.40 17.00
N ARG A 619 7.46 -34.33 17.47
CA ARG A 619 6.44 -34.37 18.53
C ARG A 619 5.21 -35.18 18.15
N ILE A 620 4.70 -35.03 16.92
CA ILE A 620 3.47 -35.70 16.46
C ILE A 620 3.72 -37.13 16.01
N SER A 621 4.84 -37.39 15.30
CA SER A 621 5.19 -38.67 14.80
C SER A 621 5.76 -39.62 15.87
N GLY A 622 6.27 -39.08 16.96
CA GLY A 622 7.00 -39.81 18.01
C GLY A 622 8.42 -40.20 17.58
N GLN A 623 8.98 -39.58 16.56
CA GLN A 623 10.35 -39.79 16.11
C GLN A 623 11.35 -38.96 16.90
N ASP A 624 12.59 -39.42 16.97
CA ASP A 624 13.68 -38.71 17.63
C ASP A 624 14.06 -37.45 16.85
N LEU A 625 14.49 -36.43 17.58
CA LEU A 625 15.06 -35.23 16.98
C LEU A 625 16.42 -35.54 16.33
N PRO A 626 16.75 -34.86 15.21
CA PRO A 626 18.08 -34.94 14.60
C PRO A 626 19.20 -34.58 15.59
N PHE A 627 20.37 -35.21 15.47
CA PHE A 627 21.46 -35.10 16.44
C PHE A 627 21.90 -33.67 16.73
N ASN A 628 21.98 -32.81 15.68
CA ASN A 628 22.41 -31.42 15.83
C ASN A 628 21.27 -30.44 16.11
N PHE A 629 20.04 -30.89 16.33
CA PHE A 629 18.88 -30.02 16.49
C PHE A 629 19.09 -28.97 17.59
N PHE A 630 19.42 -29.38 18.80
CA PHE A 630 19.62 -28.44 19.92
C PHE A 630 20.84 -27.52 19.71
N THR A 631 21.89 -27.99 19.04
CA THR A 631 23.01 -27.11 18.65
C THR A 631 22.55 -25.96 17.78
N ARG A 632 21.65 -26.22 16.81
CA ARG A 632 21.07 -25.16 15.98
C ARG A 632 20.13 -24.24 16.76
N VAL A 633 19.35 -24.78 17.70
CA VAL A 633 18.52 -23.99 18.60
C VAL A 633 19.39 -23.03 19.44
N GLU A 634 20.47 -23.52 20.04
CA GLU A 634 21.40 -22.71 20.84
C GLU A 634 22.05 -21.60 20.00
N GLN A 635 22.49 -21.89 18.78
CA GLN A 635 23.01 -20.89 17.85
C GLN A 635 22.00 -19.78 17.58
N LEU A 636 20.71 -20.14 17.36
CA LEU A 636 19.66 -19.17 17.15
C LEU A 636 19.37 -18.34 18.41
N VAL A 637 19.35 -18.96 19.59
CA VAL A 637 19.20 -18.27 20.88
C VAL A 637 20.31 -17.22 21.08
N HIS A 638 21.56 -17.56 20.80
CA HIS A 638 22.70 -16.65 20.97
C HIS A 638 22.66 -15.42 20.05
N LEU A 639 21.87 -15.45 18.98
CA LEU A 639 21.65 -14.31 18.08
C LEU A 639 20.51 -13.38 18.55
N GLY A 640 19.84 -13.74 19.65
CA GLY A 640 18.82 -12.90 20.28
C GLY A 640 19.43 -11.64 20.90
N ILE A 641 18.80 -10.50 20.66
CA ILE A 641 19.17 -9.19 21.22
C ILE A 641 18.23 -8.90 22.35
N GLU A 642 18.76 -8.78 23.57
CA GLU A 642 17.97 -8.41 24.75
C GLU A 642 17.96 -6.88 24.91
N GLU A 643 16.76 -6.31 24.99
CA GLU A 643 16.55 -4.88 25.13
C GLU A 643 15.31 -4.63 26.01
N ASN A 644 15.46 -3.82 27.05
CA ASN A 644 14.39 -3.49 28.02
C ASN A 644 13.69 -4.73 28.64
N GLY A 645 14.41 -5.84 28.80
CA GLY A 645 13.84 -7.09 29.33
C GLY A 645 13.14 -7.97 28.30
N ASN A 646 13.02 -7.53 27.05
CA ASN A 646 12.47 -8.26 25.93
C ASN A 646 13.59 -8.81 25.02
N VAL A 647 13.25 -9.78 24.15
CA VAL A 647 14.22 -10.38 23.23
C VAL A 647 13.67 -10.32 21.81
N ARG A 648 14.52 -9.91 20.88
CA ARG A 648 14.23 -9.81 19.45
C ARG A 648 15.36 -10.37 18.60
N TRP A 649 15.08 -10.67 17.35
CA TRP A 649 16.06 -11.11 16.35
C TRP A 649 16.03 -10.21 15.13
N GLU A 650 17.19 -9.97 14.59
CA GLU A 650 17.33 -9.36 13.26
C GLU A 650 16.94 -10.36 12.16
N ILE A 651 16.44 -9.85 11.03
CA ILE A 651 16.01 -10.66 9.88
C ILE A 651 17.17 -11.53 9.37
N SER A 652 18.33 -10.91 9.16
CA SER A 652 19.56 -11.55 8.67
C SER A 652 20.79 -10.70 9.04
N ASN A 653 21.98 -11.21 8.75
CA ASN A 653 23.21 -10.41 8.90
C ASN A 653 23.29 -9.22 7.93
N ASN A 654 22.60 -9.29 6.80
CA ASN A 654 22.58 -8.23 5.78
C ASN A 654 21.46 -7.22 6.02
N GLU A 655 20.47 -7.59 6.81
CA GLU A 655 19.31 -6.77 7.17
C GLU A 655 19.18 -6.73 8.70
N PRO A 656 19.90 -5.82 9.39
CA PRO A 656 19.90 -5.73 10.85
C PRO A 656 18.65 -5.03 11.39
N VAL A 657 17.50 -5.36 10.85
CA VAL A 657 16.18 -4.85 11.25
C VAL A 657 15.41 -5.96 11.97
N SER A 658 14.66 -5.63 13.00
CA SER A 658 13.79 -6.53 13.72
C SER A 658 12.34 -6.17 13.48
N TRP A 659 11.51 -7.17 13.20
CA TRP A 659 10.07 -7.02 12.99
C TRP A 659 9.29 -7.66 14.13
N THR A 660 7.98 -7.36 14.19
CA THR A 660 7.08 -7.92 15.20
C THR A 660 6.23 -9.08 14.67
N GLY A 661 5.93 -9.09 13.38
CA GLY A 661 5.04 -10.05 12.73
C GLY A 661 5.53 -11.51 12.73
N TRP A 662 4.67 -12.40 12.23
CA TRP A 662 4.95 -13.84 12.21
C TRP A 662 6.13 -14.22 11.31
N CYS A 663 6.21 -13.66 10.08
CA CYS A 663 7.13 -14.20 9.08
C CYS A 663 8.62 -14.08 9.46
N HIS A 664 9.05 -12.94 9.92
CA HIS A 664 10.45 -12.65 10.28
C HIS A 664 10.61 -12.10 11.69
N GLY A 665 9.51 -11.85 12.39
CA GLY A 665 9.50 -11.12 13.64
C GLY A 665 9.26 -11.95 14.88
N SER A 666 9.14 -11.25 16.00
CA SER A 666 9.04 -11.81 17.33
C SER A 666 7.83 -12.75 17.49
N ALA A 667 6.70 -12.47 16.83
CA ALA A 667 5.55 -13.38 16.88
C ALA A 667 5.90 -14.78 16.36
N GLY A 668 6.68 -14.87 15.26
CA GLY A 668 7.14 -16.15 14.74
C GLY A 668 8.03 -16.94 15.72
N TYR A 669 9.00 -16.25 16.33
CA TYR A 669 9.87 -16.87 17.32
C TYR A 669 9.13 -17.33 18.57
N THR A 670 8.09 -16.62 19.00
CA THR A 670 7.25 -17.02 20.14
C THR A 670 6.69 -18.44 19.96
N PHE A 671 6.26 -18.80 18.75
CA PHE A 671 5.78 -20.16 18.45
C PHE A 671 6.88 -21.22 18.59
N LEU A 672 8.08 -20.92 18.15
CA LEU A 672 9.21 -21.85 18.29
C LEU A 672 9.51 -22.10 19.77
N TRP A 673 9.58 -21.04 20.57
CA TRP A 673 9.92 -21.16 21.99
C TRP A 673 8.81 -21.81 22.79
N THR A 674 7.53 -21.52 22.53
CA THR A 674 6.42 -22.24 23.18
C THR A 674 6.38 -23.72 22.81
N SER A 675 6.69 -24.06 21.55
CA SER A 675 6.78 -25.48 21.10
C SER A 675 7.95 -26.20 21.76
N LEU A 676 9.11 -25.55 21.89
CA LEU A 676 10.25 -26.13 22.62
C LEU A 676 9.94 -26.36 24.10
N PHE A 677 9.28 -25.41 24.75
CA PHE A 677 8.79 -25.62 26.13
C PHE A 677 7.86 -26.81 26.24
N GLN A 678 6.87 -26.92 25.33
CA GLN A 678 5.94 -28.05 25.31
C GLN A 678 6.63 -29.40 25.08
N PHE A 679 7.70 -29.42 24.31
CA PHE A 679 8.47 -30.64 24.02
C PHE A 679 9.43 -31.03 25.14
N THR A 680 10.17 -30.06 25.69
CA THR A 680 11.26 -30.30 26.66
C THR A 680 10.82 -30.16 28.12
N SER A 681 9.73 -29.45 28.39
CA SER A 681 9.33 -28.97 29.72
C SER A 681 10.35 -28.05 30.39
N ASP A 682 11.32 -27.49 29.65
CA ASP A 682 12.32 -26.58 30.15
C ASP A 682 11.75 -25.16 30.26
N ALA A 683 11.66 -24.64 31.48
CA ALA A 683 11.14 -23.32 31.79
C ALA A 683 11.92 -22.18 31.08
N TYR A 684 13.17 -22.41 30.71
CA TYR A 684 13.96 -21.43 29.97
C TYR A 684 13.28 -21.01 28.65
N TYR A 685 12.76 -21.97 27.88
CA TYR A 685 12.08 -21.66 26.62
C TYR A 685 10.75 -20.92 26.84
N LEU A 686 10.05 -21.20 27.95
CA LEU A 686 8.84 -20.45 28.28
C LEU A 686 9.15 -19.00 28.63
N GLU A 687 10.18 -18.75 29.42
CA GLU A 687 10.61 -17.37 29.71
C GLU A 687 11.11 -16.65 28.46
N LEU A 688 11.79 -17.35 27.57
CA LEU A 688 12.21 -16.79 26.29
C LEU A 688 10.99 -16.43 25.41
N ALA A 689 9.95 -17.28 25.37
CA ALA A 689 8.70 -17.00 24.67
C ALA A 689 8.00 -15.74 25.23
N LYS A 690 7.95 -15.58 26.55
CA LYS A 690 7.37 -14.40 27.21
C LYS A 690 8.14 -13.11 26.87
N LYS A 691 9.49 -13.14 26.97
CA LYS A 691 10.35 -12.01 26.61
C LYS A 691 10.19 -11.65 25.11
N THR A 692 10.04 -12.65 24.27
CA THR A 692 9.82 -12.44 22.83
C THR A 692 8.44 -11.82 22.56
N ALA A 693 7.41 -12.27 23.27
CA ALA A 693 6.07 -11.68 23.19
C ALA A 693 6.06 -10.24 23.70
N GLY A 694 6.82 -9.92 24.77
CA GLY A 694 6.99 -8.56 25.28
C GLY A 694 7.47 -7.59 24.21
N HIS A 695 8.36 -8.01 23.30
CA HIS A 695 8.89 -7.14 22.25
C HIS A 695 7.77 -6.57 21.34
N PHE A 696 6.82 -7.36 20.88
CA PHE A 696 5.74 -6.83 20.02
C PHE A 696 4.57 -6.22 20.81
N LEU A 697 4.49 -6.45 22.12
CA LEU A 697 3.55 -5.74 22.99
C LEU A 697 4.01 -4.31 23.28
N ASP A 698 5.32 -4.10 23.42
CA ASP A 698 5.94 -2.81 23.71
C ASP A 698 6.21 -1.98 22.46
N ALA A 699 6.37 -2.65 21.30
CA ALA A 699 6.62 -1.96 20.03
C ALA A 699 5.39 -1.15 19.58
N ALA A 700 5.63 0.03 19.05
CA ALA A 700 4.59 0.76 18.31
C ALA A 700 4.06 -0.14 17.18
N PRO A 701 2.74 -0.27 17.00
CA PRO A 701 2.20 -1.15 15.98
C PRO A 701 2.66 -0.69 14.59
N ALA A 702 3.41 -1.53 13.89
CA ALA A 702 3.88 -1.27 12.53
C ALA A 702 2.75 -1.18 11.48
N GLY A 703 1.51 -1.40 11.90
CA GLY A 703 0.28 -1.32 11.11
C GLY A 703 -0.85 -2.05 11.83
N MET A 704 -2.09 -1.66 11.52
CA MET A 704 -3.29 -2.25 12.15
C MET A 704 -3.97 -3.26 11.23
N ASN A 705 -3.28 -3.79 10.21
CA ASN A 705 -3.84 -4.76 9.28
C ASN A 705 -4.10 -6.12 9.97
N GLY A 706 -5.14 -6.82 9.49
CA GLY A 706 -5.58 -8.09 10.05
C GLY A 706 -4.84 -9.33 9.54
N SER A 707 -3.71 -9.19 8.83
CA SER A 707 -3.03 -10.33 8.22
C SER A 707 -2.36 -11.24 9.25
N LEU A 708 -2.24 -12.53 8.92
CA LEU A 708 -1.49 -13.51 9.73
C LEU A 708 0.02 -13.34 9.58
N CYS A 709 0.49 -12.98 8.39
CA CYS A 709 1.91 -12.95 8.05
C CYS A 709 2.65 -11.79 8.73
N CYS A 710 2.24 -10.56 8.41
CA CYS A 710 2.91 -9.33 8.85
C CYS A 710 2.00 -8.42 9.68
N GLY A 711 0.77 -8.86 9.99
CA GLY A 711 -0.23 -8.08 10.69
C GLY A 711 -0.52 -8.60 12.10
N ARG A 712 -1.46 -7.92 12.73
CA ARG A 712 -1.79 -8.13 14.15
C ARG A 712 -2.43 -9.50 14.45
N SER A 713 -3.06 -10.18 13.45
CA SER A 713 -3.62 -11.52 13.70
C SER A 713 -2.53 -12.55 14.02
N GLY A 714 -1.35 -12.47 13.36
CA GLY A 714 -0.21 -13.34 13.70
C GLY A 714 0.30 -13.13 15.11
N GLU A 715 0.35 -11.87 15.59
CA GLU A 715 0.70 -11.53 16.96
C GLU A 715 -0.34 -12.04 17.98
N CYS A 716 -1.65 -11.93 17.65
CA CYS A 716 -2.71 -12.51 18.49
C CYS A 716 -2.53 -14.02 18.65
N TYR A 717 -2.24 -14.75 17.58
CA TYR A 717 -1.99 -16.19 17.66
C TYR A 717 -0.73 -16.52 18.46
N ALA A 718 0.34 -15.73 18.36
CA ALA A 718 1.53 -15.89 19.18
C ALA A 718 1.20 -15.72 20.69
N LEU A 719 0.39 -14.72 21.06
CA LEU A 719 -0.11 -14.57 22.43
C LEU A 719 -0.98 -15.75 22.88
N LEU A 720 -1.85 -16.24 21.97
CA LEU A 720 -2.69 -17.41 22.28
C LEU A 720 -1.85 -18.68 22.47
N SER A 721 -0.72 -18.82 21.76
CA SER A 721 0.21 -19.94 21.98
C SER A 721 0.85 -19.87 23.38
N VAL A 722 1.24 -18.66 23.85
CA VAL A 722 1.73 -18.46 25.23
C VAL A 722 0.61 -18.72 26.25
N TYR A 723 -0.62 -18.20 25.99
CA TYR A 723 -1.78 -18.49 26.84
C TYR A 723 -2.05 -20.01 26.96
N ASN A 724 -2.01 -20.73 25.85
CA ASN A 724 -2.23 -22.17 25.84
C ASN A 724 -1.16 -22.93 26.64
N ALA A 725 0.09 -22.45 26.61
CA ALA A 725 1.19 -23.03 27.37
C ALA A 725 1.14 -22.69 28.88
N THR A 726 0.64 -21.50 29.26
CA THR A 726 0.70 -21.01 30.65
C THR A 726 -0.64 -20.98 31.36
N LYS A 727 -1.74 -20.87 30.61
CA LYS A 727 -3.09 -20.50 31.06
C LYS A 727 -3.18 -19.14 31.76
N ASP A 728 -2.18 -18.29 31.59
CA ASP A 728 -2.19 -16.93 32.11
C ASP A 728 -3.10 -16.04 31.23
N SER A 729 -4.16 -15.55 31.89
CA SER A 729 -5.19 -14.73 31.23
C SER A 729 -4.68 -13.40 30.67
N LEU A 730 -3.51 -12.94 31.10
CA LEU A 730 -2.87 -11.72 30.54
C LEU A 730 -2.74 -11.83 29.03
N TYR A 731 -2.19 -12.94 28.53
CA TYR A 731 -1.95 -13.13 27.09
C TYR A 731 -3.25 -13.24 26.28
N LEU A 732 -4.27 -13.88 26.83
CA LEU A 732 -5.61 -13.93 26.21
C LEU A 732 -6.25 -12.54 26.14
N ASN A 733 -6.15 -11.77 27.23
CA ASN A 733 -6.72 -10.42 27.29
C ASN A 733 -6.02 -9.48 26.30
N GLU A 734 -4.69 -9.58 26.18
CA GLU A 734 -3.92 -8.81 25.19
C GLU A 734 -4.27 -9.21 23.75
N ALA A 735 -4.40 -10.51 23.45
CA ALA A 735 -4.85 -10.98 22.14
C ALA A 735 -6.25 -10.41 21.80
N LYS A 736 -7.19 -10.43 22.74
CA LYS A 736 -8.53 -9.84 22.56
C LYS A 736 -8.47 -8.31 22.40
N ARG A 737 -7.59 -7.62 23.13
CA ARG A 737 -7.40 -6.17 23.00
C ARG A 737 -6.89 -5.80 21.61
N ILE A 738 -5.87 -6.50 21.12
CA ILE A 738 -5.29 -6.29 19.80
C ILE A 738 -6.33 -6.59 18.71
N ALA A 739 -7.02 -7.72 18.80
CA ALA A 739 -8.06 -8.11 17.84
C ALA A 739 -9.18 -7.05 17.75
N LYS A 740 -9.57 -6.48 18.90
CA LYS A 740 -10.55 -5.39 18.95
C LYS A 740 -10.05 -4.12 18.26
N GLN A 741 -8.79 -3.78 18.43
CA GLN A 741 -8.17 -2.62 17.78
C GLN A 741 -8.07 -2.79 16.25
N MET A 742 -7.93 -4.03 15.76
CA MET A 742 -7.90 -4.32 14.32
C MET A 742 -9.25 -4.12 13.60
N LEU A 743 -10.37 -4.36 14.29
CA LEU A 743 -11.70 -4.40 13.65
C LEU A 743 -12.00 -3.20 12.74
N PRO A 744 -11.80 -1.94 13.17
CA PRO A 744 -12.07 -0.79 12.31
C PRO A 744 -11.24 -0.78 11.01
N HIS A 745 -10.02 -1.30 11.09
CA HIS A 745 -9.08 -1.32 9.96
C HIS A 745 -9.36 -2.46 8.97
N ILE A 746 -9.93 -3.57 9.45
CA ILE A 746 -10.35 -4.69 8.61
C ILE A 746 -11.59 -4.32 7.78
N TYR A 747 -12.48 -3.47 8.32
CA TYR A 747 -13.66 -2.98 7.60
C TYR A 747 -13.33 -2.01 6.48
N SER A 748 -12.23 -1.28 6.55
CA SER A 748 -11.87 -0.25 5.58
C SER A 748 -11.57 -0.75 4.15
N GLY A 749 -11.82 -2.02 3.88
CA GLY A 749 -12.06 -2.54 2.53
C GLY A 749 -10.85 -2.66 1.59
N GLN A 750 -9.66 -2.23 2.00
CA GLN A 750 -8.50 -2.22 1.12
C GLN A 750 -7.79 -3.58 0.94
N MET A 751 -8.12 -4.61 1.73
CA MET A 751 -7.59 -5.96 1.57
C MET A 751 -8.65 -6.93 1.06
N ARG A 752 -9.23 -6.67 -0.09
CA ARG A 752 -10.07 -7.64 -0.85
C ARG A 752 -9.24 -8.72 -1.55
N ASN A 753 -8.04 -9.01 -1.08
CA ASN A 753 -7.35 -10.19 -1.56
C ASN A 753 -7.85 -11.42 -0.80
N HIS A 754 -8.05 -12.52 -1.52
CA HIS A 754 -8.54 -13.80 -0.99
C HIS A 754 -7.47 -14.53 -0.17
N SER A 755 -6.52 -13.80 0.42
CA SER A 755 -5.38 -14.36 1.11
C SER A 755 -5.70 -14.73 2.55
N LEU A 756 -5.38 -15.97 2.89
CA LEU A 756 -5.41 -16.45 4.28
C LEU A 756 -4.32 -15.74 5.13
N TYR A 757 -3.12 -15.59 4.57
CA TYR A 757 -1.97 -15.07 5.31
C TYR A 757 -1.76 -13.56 5.18
N LYS A 758 -2.12 -12.96 4.03
CA LYS A 758 -1.91 -11.53 3.78
C LYS A 758 -3.19 -10.71 3.68
N GLY A 759 -4.36 -11.35 3.83
CA GLY A 759 -5.69 -10.73 3.75
C GLY A 759 -6.50 -10.89 5.03
N ASN A 760 -7.79 -10.54 4.93
CA ASN A 760 -8.72 -10.59 6.04
C ASN A 760 -9.26 -12.00 6.34
N ILE A 761 -9.00 -12.99 5.48
CA ILE A 761 -9.43 -14.39 5.68
C ILE A 761 -8.84 -14.95 6.99
N GLY A 762 -7.55 -14.66 7.27
CA GLY A 762 -6.91 -15.08 8.51
C GLY A 762 -7.49 -14.40 9.76
N ALA A 763 -7.87 -13.13 9.67
CA ALA A 763 -8.57 -12.45 10.75
C ALA A 763 -9.95 -13.06 11.02
N ALA A 764 -10.67 -13.49 9.97
CA ALA A 764 -11.96 -14.16 10.14
C ALA A 764 -11.80 -15.45 10.95
N VAL A 765 -10.74 -16.26 10.70
CA VAL A 765 -10.44 -17.44 11.52
C VAL A 765 -10.18 -17.04 12.97
N LEU A 766 -9.35 -16.03 13.20
CA LEU A 766 -9.01 -15.55 14.54
C LEU A 766 -10.27 -15.14 15.34
N PHE A 767 -11.18 -14.39 14.73
CA PHE A 767 -12.40 -13.94 15.40
C PHE A 767 -13.35 -15.09 15.75
N GLU A 768 -13.36 -16.17 14.98
CA GLU A 768 -14.11 -17.39 15.35
C GLU A 768 -13.47 -18.08 16.55
N GLU A 769 -12.14 -18.07 16.67
CA GLU A 769 -11.39 -18.80 17.68
C GLU A 769 -11.18 -18.02 18.99
N LEU A 770 -11.24 -16.69 18.98
CA LEU A 770 -11.06 -15.86 20.20
C LEU A 770 -12.13 -16.08 21.26
N ASP A 771 -13.33 -16.49 20.87
CA ASP A 771 -14.41 -16.84 21.80
C ASP A 771 -14.22 -18.24 22.42
N ARG A 772 -13.37 -19.07 21.76
CA ARG A 772 -13.00 -20.43 22.22
C ARG A 772 -11.49 -20.65 22.13
N PRO A 773 -10.69 -19.97 22.95
CA PRO A 773 -9.24 -19.92 22.83
C PRO A 773 -8.55 -21.29 22.99
N GLU A 774 -9.24 -22.28 23.52
CA GLU A 774 -8.77 -23.67 23.59
C GLU A 774 -8.65 -24.33 22.20
N PHE A 775 -9.41 -23.86 21.20
CA PHE A 775 -9.33 -24.30 19.81
C PHE A 775 -8.38 -23.46 18.97
N ALA A 776 -7.94 -22.30 19.50
CA ALA A 776 -7.11 -21.39 18.72
C ALA A 776 -5.78 -22.04 18.32
N ARG A 777 -5.57 -22.09 17.00
CA ARG A 777 -4.35 -22.60 16.35
C ARG A 777 -4.08 -21.76 15.12
N MET A 778 -2.87 -21.29 14.98
CA MET A 778 -2.51 -20.52 13.77
C MET A 778 -2.76 -21.36 12.52
N PRO A 779 -3.55 -20.89 11.57
CA PRO A 779 -4.01 -21.62 10.41
C PRO A 779 -2.89 -22.35 9.63
N LEU A 780 -3.02 -23.68 9.45
CA LEU A 780 -2.10 -24.57 8.73
C LEU A 780 -0.63 -24.47 9.18
N PHE A 781 -0.41 -24.04 10.42
CA PHE A 781 0.91 -23.90 11.00
C PHE A 781 1.01 -24.63 12.35
N GLU A 782 0.07 -24.38 13.31
CA GLU A 782 0.00 -25.09 14.59
C GLU A 782 -0.80 -26.38 14.55
#